data_44564fa094d99eebf03d0705f38c4ae7
#
_entry.id   44564fa094d99eebf03d0705f38c4ae7
#
_cell.length_a   1.000
_cell.length_b   1.000
_cell.length_c   1.000
_cell.angle_alpha   90.00
_cell.angle_beta   90.00
_cell.angle_gamma   90.00
#
_symmetry.space_group_name_H-M   'P 1'
#
loop_
_entity.id
_entity.type
_entity.pdbx_description
1 polymer ?
#
loop_
_entity_poly.entity_id
_entity_poly.type
_entity_poly.pdbx_seq_one_letter_code
_entity_poly.pdbx_strand_id
1 'polypeptide(L)'
;MSHKFIQSIITGVCCMFLLGACSSPSSEPRERLSFNDGWCFSLIDDSLAAQVDFADSGWRKLNLPHDWAIEGDFSQDNPSGTGGGALPGGIGWYRKTFIPADGDKGKHFRIEFDGVYMNSEVFINGISLGKRPYGYISFSYDLTPYLKWGEKNVIAVRVDNAEQPNSRWYSGCGIYRNVWLVKTGDIRVAEWGTYVTATSVDTQEASLKVVTTVENIGTQAAAGVSVYSILKDAEGKDVAQAESSLNTIAGKAVDVSQDLKVSSPLLWSIERPYMYTLVTEIQKDGQCVDRYVTPVGIRTFSFDAAKGFTLNGKPVKINGVCMHHDLGCLGAAVNVRAIERQLQILKEMGCNGIRCSHNPPAPELLDLCDRMGFIVMDEAFDMWRKKKTAHDYARYFNEWHEKDLHDFILRDRNHPSIFMWSIGNEVLEQWSDAQADTLSLEEANLILNFGHSADMLAKEGEESVNSLLTKKLADFVRTLDPTRPITAGCNEPNPANHLFRSGALDIIGYNYHNVNIPEVPKNFPGKPFIITESNSALMTRGYYRMPSDQMFIWPERWDKPFYDSTFACSSYENCHVPWGNTHEESLLLIKKNDFISGQYVWTGFDYIGEPTPYGWPARSSYFGIVDLAGFPKDVYYLYQSEWTDKQVLHLFPHWNWTEGQDVDMWCYYNQADEVELFVNGKSQGIKSKDDNHLHVSWRVKYEPGSVKVVARKAGTVVAEKEIRTAGTPSMIRLTPDRNILKADGTDLSFVTVEILDAEGNICPLADNLVRFEVEGNLFIAGVDNGSQTSMERFKDNKRKAFNGKCLVVLQNNGKTGAARLKAISEGLKEAVVDIVSE
;
A
#
# COMPACT_ATOMS: atom_id res chain seq x y z
N MET A 1 66.05 7.36 -7.24
CA MET A 1 66.98 6.33 -6.88
C MET A 1 66.16 5.08 -6.58
N SER A 2 65.98 4.18 -7.52
CA SER A 2 66.75 2.97 -7.93
C SER A 2 66.81 1.96 -6.76
N HIS A 3 66.46 0.73 -6.79
CA HIS A 3 66.50 -0.37 -7.77
C HIS A 3 65.78 -1.55 -7.07
N LYS A 4 64.96 -2.33 -7.72
CA LYS A 4 65.15 -3.55 -8.57
C LYS A 4 65.57 -4.85 -7.85
N PHE A 5 64.81 -5.91 -8.21
CA PHE A 5 65.15 -7.35 -8.41
C PHE A 5 65.13 -8.27 -7.14
N ILE A 6 64.66 -9.52 -7.18
CA ILE A 6 64.76 -10.63 -8.11
C ILE A 6 63.72 -11.74 -7.81
N GLN A 7 63.29 -12.45 -8.84
CA GLN A 7 62.55 -13.74 -8.88
C GLN A 7 63.35 -14.92 -8.30
N SER A 8 62.72 -15.93 -7.76
CA SER A 8 63.11 -17.32 -8.06
C SER A 8 61.97 -18.32 -7.84
N ILE A 9 61.78 -19.15 -8.80
CA ILE A 9 60.90 -20.29 -8.99
C ILE A 9 61.45 -21.48 -8.17
N ILE A 10 60.53 -22.25 -7.52
CA ILE A 10 60.79 -23.71 -7.36
C ILE A 10 59.43 -24.41 -7.43
N THR A 11 59.36 -25.30 -8.42
CA THR A 11 58.30 -26.25 -8.73
C THR A 11 58.31 -27.42 -7.76
N GLY A 12 57.18 -27.77 -7.20
CA GLY A 12 57.03 -29.02 -6.43
C GLY A 12 55.63 -29.60 -6.67
N VAL A 13 55.59 -30.60 -7.53
CA VAL A 13 54.37 -31.39 -7.81
C VAL A 13 54.13 -32.29 -6.59
N CYS A 14 52.95 -32.18 -5.96
CA CYS A 14 52.42 -33.18 -5.08
C CYS A 14 50.95 -33.45 -5.44
N CYS A 15 50.71 -34.53 -6.15
CA CYS A 15 49.39 -35.09 -6.38
C CYS A 15 48.77 -35.52 -5.03
N MET A 16 47.79 -34.77 -4.55
CA MET A 16 46.87 -35.27 -3.54
C MET A 16 45.49 -35.48 -4.16
N PHE A 17 45.05 -36.70 -4.17
CA PHE A 17 43.69 -37.13 -4.49
C PHE A 17 42.74 -36.43 -3.57
N LEU A 18 42.05 -35.41 -4.06
CA LEU A 18 40.85 -34.90 -3.45
C LEU A 18 39.70 -35.85 -3.83
N LEU A 19 39.37 -36.75 -2.94
CA LEU A 19 38.06 -37.38 -2.90
C LEU A 19 37.05 -36.24 -2.62
N GLY A 20 36.52 -35.66 -3.69
CA GLY A 20 35.35 -34.79 -3.62
C GLY A 20 34.18 -35.67 -3.20
N ALA A 21 33.84 -35.63 -1.93
CA ALA A 21 32.50 -36.01 -1.50
C ALA A 21 31.55 -35.04 -2.17
N CYS A 22 30.84 -35.47 -3.23
CA CYS A 22 29.62 -34.84 -3.67
C CYS A 22 28.62 -34.97 -2.54
N SER A 23 28.58 -34.04 -1.61
CA SER A 23 27.42 -33.81 -0.80
C SER A 23 26.30 -33.37 -1.74
N SER A 24 25.37 -34.25 -2.04
CA SER A 24 24.07 -33.87 -2.58
C SER A 24 23.59 -32.67 -1.75
N PRO A 25 23.09 -31.59 -2.34
CA PRO A 25 22.48 -30.54 -1.56
C PRO A 25 21.37 -31.17 -0.74
N SER A 26 21.50 -31.17 0.59
CA SER A 26 20.43 -31.61 1.47
C SER A 26 19.24 -30.69 1.17
N SER A 27 18.14 -31.27 0.68
CA SER A 27 16.92 -30.49 0.47
C SER A 27 16.56 -29.85 1.81
N GLU A 28 16.30 -28.55 1.80
CA GLU A 28 15.80 -27.83 2.98
C GLU A 28 14.57 -28.57 3.52
N PRO A 29 14.44 -28.70 4.86
CA PRO A 29 13.32 -29.43 5.46
C PRO A 29 11.95 -28.84 5.07
N ARG A 30 11.90 -27.52 4.91
CA ARG A 30 10.76 -26.77 4.34
C ARG A 30 11.23 -26.03 3.10
N GLU A 31 10.49 -26.17 2.02
CA GLU A 31 10.70 -25.39 0.81
C GLU A 31 9.46 -24.51 0.56
N ARG A 32 9.63 -23.20 0.37
CA ARG A 32 8.59 -22.27 -0.09
C ARG A 32 9.04 -21.68 -1.42
N LEU A 33 8.46 -22.18 -2.49
CA LEU A 33 8.87 -21.91 -3.86
C LEU A 33 7.89 -20.96 -4.54
N SER A 34 8.40 -19.97 -5.28
CA SER A 34 7.54 -19.18 -6.16
C SER A 34 6.85 -20.07 -7.18
N PHE A 35 5.54 -19.92 -7.29
CA PHE A 35 4.73 -20.67 -8.27
C PHE A 35 4.15 -19.75 -9.35
N ASN A 36 4.72 -18.55 -9.51
CA ASN A 36 4.21 -17.47 -10.36
C ASN A 36 4.39 -17.69 -11.85
N ASP A 37 5.42 -18.44 -12.27
CA ASP A 37 5.79 -18.54 -13.67
C ASP A 37 4.93 -19.49 -14.48
N GLY A 38 4.75 -19.20 -15.76
CA GLY A 38 4.26 -20.14 -16.77
C GLY A 38 2.80 -20.55 -16.63
N TRP A 39 1.92 -19.66 -16.23
CA TRP A 39 0.47 -19.86 -16.24
C TRP A 39 -0.13 -19.64 -17.63
N CYS A 40 -1.16 -20.39 -17.96
CA CYS A 40 -2.05 -20.14 -19.09
C CYS A 40 -3.28 -19.41 -18.61
N PHE A 41 -3.73 -18.36 -19.32
CA PHE A 41 -4.85 -17.52 -18.94
C PHE A 41 -5.82 -17.31 -20.11
N SER A 42 -7.12 -17.29 -19.82
CA SER A 42 -8.16 -16.90 -20.75
C SER A 42 -9.38 -16.30 -20.04
N LEU A 43 -9.99 -15.30 -20.67
CA LEU A 43 -11.28 -14.75 -20.26
C LEU A 43 -12.40 -15.60 -20.88
N ILE A 44 -12.83 -16.61 -20.16
CA ILE A 44 -13.93 -17.51 -20.56
C ILE A 44 -14.77 -17.86 -19.32
N ASP A 45 -16.02 -18.25 -19.54
CA ASP A 45 -16.88 -18.87 -18.53
C ASP A 45 -17.21 -20.30 -18.96
N ASP A 46 -16.22 -21.18 -18.86
CA ASP A 46 -16.35 -22.59 -19.19
C ASP A 46 -15.82 -23.47 -18.04
N SER A 47 -16.75 -24.12 -17.33
CA SER A 47 -16.42 -25.00 -16.20
C SER A 47 -15.56 -26.22 -16.58
N LEU A 48 -15.55 -26.61 -17.86
CA LEU A 48 -14.67 -27.67 -18.36
C LEU A 48 -13.19 -27.31 -18.25
N ALA A 49 -12.87 -26.02 -18.11
CA ALA A 49 -11.50 -25.56 -17.87
C ALA A 49 -10.88 -26.07 -16.56
N ALA A 50 -11.68 -26.61 -15.64
CA ALA A 50 -11.19 -27.34 -14.47
C ALA A 50 -10.59 -28.71 -14.82
N GLN A 51 -10.97 -29.33 -15.93
CA GLN A 51 -10.60 -30.70 -16.28
C GLN A 51 -9.16 -30.81 -16.80
N VAL A 52 -8.52 -31.97 -16.54
CA VAL A 52 -7.11 -32.19 -16.90
C VAL A 52 -6.87 -32.15 -18.41
N ASP A 53 -7.80 -32.72 -19.18
CA ASP A 53 -7.73 -32.88 -20.63
C ASP A 53 -8.27 -31.67 -21.41
N PHE A 54 -8.68 -30.59 -20.72
CA PHE A 54 -9.11 -29.37 -21.37
C PHE A 54 -8.01 -28.79 -22.24
N ALA A 55 -8.34 -28.41 -23.48
CA ALA A 55 -7.40 -27.90 -24.46
C ALA A 55 -7.09 -26.40 -24.20
N ASP A 56 -6.00 -26.10 -23.54
CA ASP A 56 -5.54 -24.75 -23.20
C ASP A 56 -4.35 -24.24 -24.05
N SER A 57 -4.02 -24.95 -25.14
CA SER A 57 -2.89 -24.61 -26.00
C SER A 57 -3.00 -23.23 -26.71
N GLY A 58 -4.23 -22.74 -26.88
CA GLY A 58 -4.52 -21.39 -27.42
C GLY A 58 -4.55 -20.28 -26.37
N TRP A 59 -4.39 -20.59 -25.09
CA TRP A 59 -4.44 -19.61 -24.03
C TRP A 59 -3.15 -18.78 -23.95
N ARG A 60 -3.30 -17.54 -23.51
CA ARG A 60 -2.15 -16.64 -23.28
C ARG A 60 -1.26 -17.18 -22.16
N LYS A 61 0.03 -17.28 -22.42
CA LYS A 61 1.01 -17.59 -21.38
C LYS A 61 1.44 -16.31 -20.69
N LEU A 62 1.48 -16.35 -19.36
CA LEU A 62 1.87 -15.22 -18.55
C LEU A 62 2.48 -15.68 -17.21
N ASN A 63 3.07 -14.73 -16.51
CA ASN A 63 3.52 -14.89 -15.12
C ASN A 63 2.60 -14.09 -14.19
N LEU A 64 2.48 -14.56 -12.96
CA LEU A 64 1.79 -13.87 -11.86
C LEU A 64 2.78 -12.93 -11.14
N PRO A 65 2.30 -11.92 -10.44
CA PRO A 65 0.90 -11.45 -10.32
C PRO A 65 0.33 -10.90 -11.62
N HIS A 66 -0.98 -11.04 -11.82
CA HIS A 66 -1.66 -10.60 -13.03
C HIS A 66 -3.03 -10.00 -12.74
N ASP A 67 -3.29 -8.86 -13.37
CA ASP A 67 -4.55 -8.13 -13.32
C ASP A 67 -5.02 -7.85 -14.76
N TRP A 68 -6.05 -8.55 -15.21
CA TRP A 68 -6.52 -8.39 -16.60
C TRP A 68 -7.32 -7.11 -16.84
N ALA A 69 -7.90 -6.52 -15.77
CA ALA A 69 -8.73 -5.33 -15.93
C ALA A 69 -7.92 -4.12 -16.38
N ILE A 70 -6.69 -3.96 -15.85
CA ILE A 70 -5.79 -2.84 -16.21
C ILE A 70 -5.32 -2.88 -17.67
N GLU A 71 -5.46 -4.01 -18.34
CA GLU A 71 -5.10 -4.19 -19.74
C GLU A 71 -6.21 -3.73 -20.70
N GLY A 72 -7.41 -3.51 -20.17
CA GLY A 72 -8.61 -3.17 -20.94
C GLY A 72 -8.75 -1.70 -21.28
N ASP A 73 -9.80 -1.41 -22.04
CA ASP A 73 -10.21 -0.04 -22.37
C ASP A 73 -11.11 0.54 -21.29
N PHE A 74 -10.96 1.83 -21.03
CA PHE A 74 -11.94 2.58 -20.25
C PHE A 74 -13.26 2.73 -21.04
N SER A 75 -14.36 2.43 -20.40
CA SER A 75 -15.69 2.60 -20.99
C SER A 75 -16.73 2.88 -19.91
N GLN A 76 -17.66 3.79 -20.20
CA GLN A 76 -18.81 4.03 -19.35
C GLN A 76 -19.71 2.79 -19.22
N ASP A 77 -19.65 1.89 -20.21
CA ASP A 77 -20.46 0.66 -20.26
C ASP A 77 -19.85 -0.48 -19.44
N ASN A 78 -18.64 -0.33 -18.93
CA ASN A 78 -18.01 -1.33 -18.06
C ASN A 78 -18.76 -1.43 -16.72
N PRO A 79 -19.00 -2.64 -16.20
CA PRO A 79 -19.86 -2.86 -15.03
C PRO A 79 -19.28 -2.28 -13.73
N SER A 80 -17.98 -2.00 -13.68
CA SER A 80 -17.32 -1.34 -12.55
C SER A 80 -17.79 0.10 -12.32
N GLY A 81 -18.33 0.75 -13.37
CA GLY A 81 -18.67 2.17 -13.34
C GLY A 81 -17.45 3.06 -13.05
N THR A 82 -17.67 4.37 -12.95
CA THR A 82 -16.59 5.32 -12.64
C THR A 82 -16.02 5.10 -11.22
N GLY A 83 -16.85 4.68 -10.27
CA GLY A 83 -16.44 4.31 -8.91
C GLY A 83 -15.39 3.21 -8.87
N GLY A 84 -15.48 2.21 -9.75
CA GLY A 84 -14.49 1.15 -9.92
C GLY A 84 -13.46 1.43 -11.01
N GLY A 85 -13.37 2.66 -11.53
CA GLY A 85 -12.38 3.09 -12.52
C GLY A 85 -12.79 2.86 -13.97
N ALA A 86 -14.04 2.49 -14.26
CA ALA A 86 -14.58 2.25 -15.61
C ALA A 86 -13.77 1.25 -16.44
N LEU A 87 -13.18 0.26 -15.80
CA LEU A 87 -12.38 -0.83 -16.39
C LEU A 87 -13.19 -2.14 -16.43
N PRO A 88 -12.86 -3.10 -17.33
CA PRO A 88 -13.63 -4.32 -17.49
C PRO A 88 -13.54 -5.24 -16.27
N GLY A 89 -14.57 -6.03 -16.06
CA GLY A 89 -14.62 -7.16 -15.14
C GLY A 89 -14.60 -8.50 -15.86
N GLY A 90 -15.40 -9.46 -15.41
CA GLY A 90 -15.64 -10.74 -16.08
C GLY A 90 -15.16 -11.95 -15.31
N ILE A 91 -15.11 -13.09 -16.00
CA ILE A 91 -14.66 -14.37 -15.46
C ILE A 91 -13.40 -14.78 -16.19
N GLY A 92 -12.33 -15.05 -15.41
CA GLY A 92 -11.04 -15.49 -15.93
C GLY A 92 -10.66 -16.86 -15.37
N TRP A 93 -10.01 -17.65 -16.21
CA TRP A 93 -9.44 -18.93 -15.82
C TRP A 93 -7.92 -18.90 -15.98
N TYR A 94 -7.26 -19.45 -14.97
CA TYR A 94 -5.82 -19.68 -14.94
C TYR A 94 -5.55 -21.17 -14.86
N ARG A 95 -4.60 -21.68 -15.63
CA ARG A 95 -4.19 -23.10 -15.61
C ARG A 95 -2.67 -23.19 -15.57
N LYS A 96 -2.17 -24.14 -14.77
CA LYS A 96 -0.74 -24.44 -14.73
C LYS A 96 -0.54 -25.94 -14.57
N THR A 97 0.34 -26.50 -15.41
CA THR A 97 0.78 -27.88 -15.31
C THR A 97 2.10 -27.96 -14.58
N PHE A 98 2.23 -28.92 -13.66
CA PHE A 98 3.49 -29.20 -12.97
C PHE A 98 3.65 -30.71 -12.72
N ILE A 99 4.88 -31.14 -12.45
CA ILE A 99 5.23 -32.54 -12.17
C ILE A 99 5.95 -32.57 -10.83
N PRO A 100 5.35 -33.11 -9.75
CA PRO A 100 6.04 -33.31 -8.49
C PRO A 100 7.16 -34.36 -8.69
N ALA A 101 8.35 -34.06 -8.16
CA ALA A 101 9.50 -34.98 -8.29
C ALA A 101 9.26 -36.26 -7.50
N ASP A 102 9.72 -37.39 -8.03
CA ASP A 102 9.63 -38.67 -7.30
C ASP A 102 10.38 -38.65 -5.97
N GLY A 103 11.44 -37.84 -5.84
CA GLY A 103 12.18 -37.64 -4.59
C GLY A 103 11.43 -36.91 -3.49
N ASP A 104 10.31 -36.27 -3.84
CA ASP A 104 9.45 -35.57 -2.88
C ASP A 104 8.30 -36.45 -2.36
N LYS A 105 8.22 -37.71 -2.77
CA LYS A 105 7.26 -38.67 -2.22
C LYS A 105 7.39 -38.77 -0.69
N GLY A 106 6.27 -38.54 0.01
CA GLY A 106 6.24 -38.49 1.48
C GLY A 106 6.35 -37.07 2.05
N LYS A 107 6.59 -36.06 1.24
CA LYS A 107 6.39 -34.66 1.62
C LYS A 107 4.93 -34.24 1.42
N HIS A 108 4.49 -33.26 2.18
CA HIS A 108 3.20 -32.58 2.02
C HIS A 108 3.36 -31.34 1.14
N PHE A 109 2.46 -31.17 0.21
CA PHE A 109 2.41 -30.06 -0.75
C PHE A 109 1.21 -29.19 -0.47
N ARG A 110 1.45 -27.92 -0.23
CA ARG A 110 0.42 -26.90 -0.06
C ARG A 110 0.61 -25.81 -1.10
N ILE A 111 -0.48 -25.34 -1.73
CA ILE A 111 -0.48 -24.14 -2.55
C ILE A 111 -1.04 -22.99 -1.73
N GLU A 112 -0.31 -21.86 -1.72
CA GLU A 112 -0.70 -20.64 -1.03
C GLU A 112 -0.95 -19.54 -2.05
N PHE A 113 -2.05 -18.79 -1.89
CA PHE A 113 -2.40 -17.61 -2.67
C PHE A 113 -2.38 -16.41 -1.74
N ASP A 114 -1.60 -15.39 -2.03
CA ASP A 114 -1.57 -14.16 -1.23
C ASP A 114 -2.80 -13.27 -1.49
N GLY A 115 -3.51 -13.47 -2.60
CA GLY A 115 -4.78 -12.82 -2.93
C GLY A 115 -5.24 -13.07 -4.36
N VAL A 116 -6.55 -13.29 -4.52
CA VAL A 116 -7.21 -13.51 -5.82
C VAL A 116 -8.51 -12.72 -5.85
N TYR A 117 -8.64 -11.73 -6.71
CA TYR A 117 -9.83 -10.88 -6.75
C TYR A 117 -10.75 -11.23 -7.92
N MET A 118 -11.96 -11.76 -7.65
CA MET A 118 -12.53 -12.27 -6.40
C MET A 118 -13.27 -13.58 -6.65
N ASN A 119 -13.98 -14.11 -5.65
CA ASN A 119 -14.77 -15.35 -5.76
C ASN A 119 -13.97 -16.50 -6.38
N SER A 120 -12.70 -16.66 -5.96
CA SER A 120 -11.84 -17.71 -6.52
C SER A 120 -12.31 -19.10 -6.17
N GLU A 121 -12.22 -20.03 -7.15
CA GLU A 121 -12.37 -21.45 -6.94
C GLU A 121 -11.13 -22.16 -7.50
N VAL A 122 -10.48 -22.98 -6.68
CA VAL A 122 -9.22 -23.65 -7.01
C VAL A 122 -9.45 -25.13 -7.21
N PHE A 123 -8.86 -25.68 -8.27
CA PHE A 123 -8.96 -27.10 -8.64
C PHE A 123 -7.59 -27.74 -8.78
N ILE A 124 -7.46 -28.99 -8.38
CA ILE A 124 -6.33 -29.86 -8.67
C ILE A 124 -6.85 -31.09 -9.43
N ASN A 125 -6.32 -31.35 -10.63
CA ASN A 125 -6.70 -32.50 -11.45
C ASN A 125 -8.23 -32.65 -11.66
N GLY A 126 -8.95 -31.53 -11.78
CA GLY A 126 -10.41 -31.49 -11.95
C GLY A 126 -11.22 -31.57 -10.64
N ILE A 127 -10.56 -31.72 -9.50
CA ILE A 127 -11.19 -31.80 -8.17
C ILE A 127 -11.15 -30.42 -7.54
N SER A 128 -12.32 -29.87 -7.15
CA SER A 128 -12.40 -28.58 -6.43
C SER A 128 -11.80 -28.72 -5.02
N LEU A 129 -10.88 -27.80 -4.69
CA LEU A 129 -10.30 -27.68 -3.36
C LEU A 129 -11.11 -26.73 -2.48
N GLY A 130 -11.95 -25.88 -3.08
CA GLY A 130 -12.80 -24.94 -2.37
C GLY A 130 -12.84 -23.57 -2.99
N LYS A 131 -13.65 -22.70 -2.37
CA LYS A 131 -13.86 -21.30 -2.76
C LYS A 131 -13.32 -20.35 -1.72
N ARG A 132 -12.87 -19.16 -2.17
CA ARG A 132 -12.57 -18.02 -1.32
C ARG A 132 -13.16 -16.76 -1.94
N PRO A 133 -14.26 -16.20 -1.38
CA PRO A 133 -14.93 -15.05 -1.97
C PRO A 133 -14.20 -13.73 -1.69
N TYR A 134 -13.57 -13.55 -0.52
CA TYR A 134 -12.91 -12.30 -0.17
C TYR A 134 -11.57 -12.16 -0.89
N GLY A 135 -11.50 -11.20 -1.81
CA GLY A 135 -10.38 -11.07 -2.75
C GLY A 135 -9.06 -10.57 -2.14
N TYR A 136 -9.07 -10.04 -0.93
CA TYR A 136 -7.92 -9.38 -0.31
C TYR A 136 -7.15 -10.26 0.69
N ILE A 137 -7.65 -11.44 1.00
CA ILE A 137 -7.07 -12.32 2.02
C ILE A 137 -6.17 -13.41 1.41
N SER A 138 -5.13 -13.77 2.13
CA SER A 138 -4.30 -14.94 1.80
C SER A 138 -4.99 -16.23 2.24
N PHE A 139 -4.83 -17.30 1.46
CA PHE A 139 -5.43 -18.60 1.73
C PHE A 139 -4.61 -19.72 1.10
N SER A 140 -4.81 -20.95 1.58
CA SER A 140 -4.08 -22.11 1.11
C SER A 140 -4.93 -23.37 0.99
N TYR A 141 -4.44 -24.33 0.19
CA TYR A 141 -5.03 -25.67 0.05
C TYR A 141 -3.97 -26.75 0.06
N ASP A 142 -4.28 -27.89 0.71
CA ASP A 142 -3.46 -29.10 0.65
C ASP A 142 -3.65 -29.80 -0.69
N LEU A 143 -2.56 -29.99 -1.42
CA LEU A 143 -2.54 -30.71 -2.69
C LEU A 143 -2.24 -32.19 -2.54
N THR A 144 -1.63 -32.59 -1.43
CA THR A 144 -1.01 -33.92 -1.21
C THR A 144 -1.93 -35.09 -1.56
N PRO A 145 -3.23 -35.11 -1.13
CA PRO A 145 -4.11 -36.24 -1.40
C PRO A 145 -4.45 -36.47 -2.88
N TYR A 146 -4.21 -35.47 -3.71
CA TYR A 146 -4.64 -35.41 -5.10
C TYR A 146 -3.49 -35.52 -6.10
N LEU A 147 -2.22 -35.53 -5.61
CA LEU A 147 -1.04 -35.55 -6.47
C LEU A 147 -0.82 -36.89 -7.15
N LYS A 148 -0.52 -36.83 -8.45
CA LYS A 148 0.02 -37.94 -9.24
C LYS A 148 1.53 -37.78 -9.32
N TRP A 149 2.25 -38.62 -8.61
CA TRP A 149 3.70 -38.54 -8.47
C TRP A 149 4.42 -38.94 -9.77
N GLY A 150 5.40 -38.13 -10.23
CA GLY A 150 6.11 -38.36 -11.48
C GLY A 150 5.29 -38.13 -12.72
N GLU A 151 4.01 -37.69 -12.58
CA GLU A 151 3.08 -37.41 -13.67
C GLU A 151 2.65 -35.95 -13.70
N LYS A 152 2.00 -35.55 -14.80
CA LYS A 152 1.40 -34.24 -14.93
C LYS A 152 0.24 -34.07 -13.96
N ASN A 153 0.29 -32.95 -13.22
CA ASN A 153 -0.82 -32.44 -12.43
C ASN A 153 -1.21 -31.05 -12.96
N VAL A 154 -2.48 -30.73 -12.88
CA VAL A 154 -3.03 -29.46 -13.37
C VAL A 154 -3.69 -28.74 -12.21
N ILE A 155 -3.18 -27.55 -11.90
CA ILE A 155 -3.89 -26.55 -11.08
C ILE A 155 -4.72 -25.69 -12.04
N ALA A 156 -6.01 -25.53 -11.73
CA ALA A 156 -6.87 -24.58 -12.41
C ALA A 156 -7.52 -23.64 -11.37
N VAL A 157 -7.64 -22.36 -11.72
CA VAL A 157 -8.23 -21.34 -10.84
C VAL A 157 -9.26 -20.57 -11.65
N ARG A 158 -10.52 -20.61 -11.21
CA ARG A 158 -11.60 -19.76 -11.71
C ARG A 158 -11.64 -18.50 -10.84
N VAL A 159 -11.67 -17.36 -11.48
CA VAL A 159 -11.80 -16.05 -10.82
C VAL A 159 -13.02 -15.35 -11.38
N ASP A 160 -13.95 -14.98 -10.52
CA ASP A 160 -15.24 -14.41 -10.94
C ASP A 160 -15.40 -13.00 -10.37
N ASN A 161 -15.12 -12.00 -11.19
CA ASN A 161 -15.35 -10.58 -10.93
C ASN A 161 -16.33 -9.98 -11.97
N ALA A 162 -17.35 -10.74 -12.35
CA ALA A 162 -18.36 -10.30 -13.32
C ALA A 162 -19.42 -9.38 -12.69
N GLU A 163 -19.82 -9.68 -11.45
CA GLU A 163 -20.81 -8.86 -10.74
C GLU A 163 -20.16 -7.63 -10.10
N GLN A 164 -20.52 -6.44 -10.63
CA GLN A 164 -20.00 -5.16 -10.19
C GLN A 164 -21.11 -4.10 -10.17
N PRO A 165 -20.96 -2.94 -9.47
CA PRO A 165 -19.82 -2.60 -8.60
C PRO A 165 -19.83 -3.45 -7.31
N ASN A 166 -18.63 -3.85 -6.88
CA ASN A 166 -18.42 -4.62 -5.65
C ASN A 166 -17.43 -3.96 -4.68
N SER A 167 -16.95 -2.77 -5.04
CA SER A 167 -16.21 -1.83 -4.18
C SER A 167 -16.44 -0.41 -4.69
N ARG A 168 -15.97 0.59 -3.92
CA ARG A 168 -16.06 2.00 -4.29
C ARG A 168 -14.76 2.51 -4.97
N TRP A 169 -13.79 1.63 -5.17
CA TRP A 169 -12.49 1.88 -5.80
C TRP A 169 -12.12 0.72 -6.72
N TYR A 170 -11.08 0.89 -7.50
CA TYR A 170 -10.54 -0.15 -8.36
C TYR A 170 -9.88 -1.27 -7.55
N SER A 171 -10.35 -2.49 -7.71
CA SER A 171 -9.83 -3.65 -6.99
C SER A 171 -9.00 -4.60 -7.87
N GLY A 172 -9.01 -4.40 -9.19
CA GLY A 172 -8.37 -5.29 -10.15
C GLY A 172 -9.14 -6.58 -10.38
N CYS A 173 -8.56 -7.47 -11.17
CA CYS A 173 -9.16 -8.75 -11.53
C CYS A 173 -8.08 -9.81 -11.74
N GLY A 174 -8.15 -10.94 -11.04
CA GLY A 174 -7.26 -12.07 -11.30
C GLY A 174 -6.48 -12.55 -10.08
N ILE A 175 -5.45 -13.35 -10.35
CA ILE A 175 -4.45 -13.73 -9.35
C ILE A 175 -3.45 -12.58 -9.27
N TYR A 176 -3.83 -11.53 -8.53
CA TYR A 176 -3.13 -10.26 -8.51
C TYR A 176 -2.02 -10.16 -7.45
N ARG A 177 -1.89 -11.19 -6.61
CA ARG A 177 -0.79 -11.36 -5.63
C ARG A 177 -0.03 -12.65 -5.90
N ASN A 178 1.04 -12.89 -5.16
CA ASN A 178 1.92 -14.04 -5.38
C ASN A 178 1.24 -15.38 -5.07
N VAL A 179 1.73 -16.43 -5.73
CA VAL A 179 1.37 -17.83 -5.48
C VAL A 179 2.63 -18.61 -5.10
N TRP A 180 2.51 -19.44 -4.06
CA TRP A 180 3.61 -20.20 -3.53
C TRP A 180 3.27 -21.70 -3.49
N LEU A 181 4.28 -22.52 -3.70
CA LEU A 181 4.21 -23.96 -3.46
C LEU A 181 5.08 -24.29 -2.25
N VAL A 182 4.46 -24.76 -1.18
CA VAL A 182 5.14 -25.10 0.07
C VAL A 182 5.22 -26.61 0.21
N LYS A 183 6.43 -27.12 0.49
CA LYS A 183 6.69 -28.53 0.76
C LYS A 183 7.22 -28.70 2.17
N THR A 184 6.67 -29.63 2.92
CA THR A 184 7.06 -29.91 4.32
C THR A 184 7.04 -31.42 4.61
N GLY A 185 7.63 -31.80 5.74
CA GLY A 185 7.43 -33.15 6.34
C GLY A 185 6.10 -33.23 7.12
N ASP A 186 5.88 -34.36 7.76
CA ASP A 186 4.70 -34.66 8.61
C ASP A 186 4.63 -33.77 9.85
N ILE A 187 5.78 -33.47 10.46
CA ILE A 187 5.89 -32.64 11.66
C ILE A 187 6.46 -31.30 11.26
N ARG A 188 5.67 -30.26 11.49
CA ARG A 188 5.99 -28.91 10.98
C ARG A 188 5.45 -27.82 11.87
N VAL A 189 5.96 -26.61 11.71
CA VAL A 189 5.30 -25.39 12.18
C VAL A 189 4.05 -25.15 11.32
N ALA A 190 2.92 -24.88 11.96
CA ALA A 190 1.67 -24.56 11.29
C ALA A 190 1.83 -23.32 10.38
N GLU A 191 0.92 -23.15 9.45
CA GLU A 191 0.84 -21.91 8.67
C GLU A 191 0.59 -20.73 9.62
N TRP A 192 1.42 -19.67 9.52
CA TRP A 192 1.46 -18.53 10.46
C TRP A 192 1.52 -18.95 11.94
N GLY A 193 2.08 -20.13 12.20
CA GLY A 193 2.06 -20.79 13.50
C GLY A 193 3.08 -20.27 14.53
N THR A 194 3.89 -19.27 14.17
CA THR A 194 4.78 -18.60 15.13
C THR A 194 4.17 -17.27 15.54
N TYR A 195 4.17 -16.99 16.84
CA TYR A 195 3.71 -15.72 17.40
C TYR A 195 4.75 -15.20 18.42
N VAL A 196 5.28 -14.00 18.16
CA VAL A 196 6.33 -13.38 18.96
C VAL A 196 5.80 -12.11 19.62
N THR A 197 5.89 -12.04 20.94
CA THR A 197 5.47 -10.87 21.71
C THR A 197 6.57 -10.41 22.65
N ALA A 198 6.76 -9.10 22.78
CA ALA A 198 7.63 -8.52 23.80
C ALA A 198 6.86 -8.41 25.12
N THR A 199 7.34 -9.07 26.18
CA THR A 199 6.71 -9.05 27.50
C THR A 199 7.30 -7.97 28.41
N SER A 200 8.58 -7.63 28.22
CA SER A 200 9.22 -6.47 28.80
C SER A 200 10.36 -6.00 27.89
N VAL A 201 10.58 -4.70 27.84
CA VAL A 201 11.64 -4.09 27.02
C VAL A 201 12.18 -2.87 27.73
N ASP A 202 13.50 -2.86 27.96
CA ASP A 202 14.25 -1.68 28.33
C ASP A 202 15.58 -1.61 27.55
N THR A 203 16.45 -0.70 27.90
CA THR A 203 17.73 -0.51 27.19
C THR A 203 18.77 -1.60 27.49
N GLN A 204 18.59 -2.40 28.53
CA GLN A 204 19.52 -3.44 28.97
C GLN A 204 19.07 -4.83 28.52
N GLU A 205 17.76 -5.09 28.59
CA GLU A 205 17.20 -6.41 28.27
C GLU A 205 15.83 -6.27 27.62
N ALA A 206 15.54 -7.15 26.64
CA ALA A 206 14.18 -7.43 26.18
C ALA A 206 13.83 -8.89 26.46
N SER A 207 12.65 -9.12 27.03
CA SER A 207 12.08 -10.46 27.18
C SER A 207 11.02 -10.66 26.11
N LEU A 208 11.20 -11.71 25.31
CA LEU A 208 10.26 -12.10 24.25
C LEU A 208 9.62 -13.43 24.58
N LYS A 209 8.33 -13.54 24.39
CA LYS A 209 7.60 -14.80 24.43
C LYS A 209 7.35 -15.26 23.00
N VAL A 210 7.76 -16.47 22.66
CA VAL A 210 7.52 -17.14 21.40
C VAL A 210 6.55 -18.27 21.62
N VAL A 211 5.42 -18.25 20.92
CA VAL A 211 4.48 -19.37 20.85
C VAL A 211 4.58 -19.98 19.46
N THR A 212 4.91 -21.28 19.39
CA THR A 212 5.00 -22.02 18.14
C THR A 212 3.97 -23.13 18.11
N THR A 213 3.04 -23.07 17.16
CA THR A 213 2.09 -24.14 16.90
C THR A 213 2.77 -25.22 16.03
N VAL A 214 3.00 -26.39 16.60
CA VAL A 214 3.58 -27.53 15.91
C VAL A 214 2.47 -28.51 15.52
N GLU A 215 2.35 -28.79 14.24
CA GLU A 215 1.40 -29.76 13.68
C GLU A 215 2.10 -31.09 13.40
N ASN A 216 1.43 -32.19 13.71
CA ASN A 216 1.76 -33.52 13.18
C ASN A 216 0.60 -33.96 12.28
N ILE A 217 0.77 -33.77 10.97
CA ILE A 217 -0.23 -34.14 9.96
C ILE A 217 -0.06 -35.57 9.45
N GLY A 218 0.96 -36.29 9.94
CA GLY A 218 1.19 -37.69 9.65
C GLY A 218 0.21 -38.60 10.37
N THR A 219 0.29 -39.89 10.09
CA THR A 219 -0.60 -40.95 10.63
C THR A 219 -0.11 -41.55 11.95
N GLN A 220 1.11 -41.20 12.39
CA GLN A 220 1.73 -41.75 13.59
C GLN A 220 2.05 -40.64 14.60
N ALA A 221 1.87 -40.92 15.89
CA ALA A 221 2.41 -40.06 16.94
C ALA A 221 3.96 -40.11 16.93
N ALA A 222 4.61 -39.01 17.32
CA ALA A 222 6.06 -38.99 17.42
C ALA A 222 6.51 -38.50 18.81
N ALA A 223 7.47 -39.23 19.37
CA ALA A 223 8.24 -38.83 20.53
C ALA A 223 9.60 -38.26 20.08
N GLY A 224 10.36 -37.67 21.00
CA GLY A 224 11.70 -37.15 20.72
C GLY A 224 11.70 -35.96 19.78
N VAL A 225 10.61 -35.15 19.78
CA VAL A 225 10.49 -33.93 19.02
C VAL A 225 10.96 -32.78 19.89
N SER A 226 11.82 -31.89 19.36
CA SER A 226 12.27 -30.65 20.01
C SER A 226 12.00 -29.46 19.11
N VAL A 227 11.61 -28.36 19.74
CA VAL A 227 11.49 -27.02 19.09
C VAL A 227 12.64 -26.15 19.54
N TYR A 228 13.40 -25.65 18.61
CA TYR A 228 14.46 -24.68 18.82
C TYR A 228 14.02 -23.34 18.27
N SER A 229 13.98 -22.32 19.13
CA SER A 229 13.78 -20.92 18.71
C SER A 229 15.10 -20.19 18.82
N ILE A 230 15.66 -19.74 17.71
CA ILE A 230 16.95 -19.05 17.59
C ILE A 230 16.72 -17.66 17.02
N LEU A 231 16.91 -16.64 17.84
CA LEU A 231 16.81 -15.24 17.39
C LEU A 231 18.18 -14.77 16.88
N LYS A 232 18.20 -14.26 15.67
CA LYS A 232 19.42 -13.73 15.00
C LYS A 232 19.29 -12.23 14.80
N ASP A 233 20.42 -11.52 14.93
CA ASP A 233 20.53 -10.11 14.54
C ASP A 233 20.59 -9.95 13.00
N ALA A 234 20.69 -8.71 12.55
CA ALA A 234 20.73 -8.39 11.11
C ALA A 234 21.98 -8.94 10.40
N GLU A 235 23.04 -9.23 11.14
CA GLU A 235 24.29 -9.82 10.67
C GLU A 235 24.22 -11.37 10.69
N GLY A 236 23.10 -11.96 11.15
CA GLY A 236 22.88 -13.38 11.21
C GLY A 236 23.48 -14.08 12.44
N LYS A 237 23.96 -13.32 13.44
CA LYS A 237 24.49 -13.83 14.70
C LYS A 237 23.37 -14.19 15.66
N ASP A 238 23.49 -15.33 16.36
CA ASP A 238 22.56 -15.73 17.39
C ASP A 238 22.67 -14.81 18.63
N VAL A 239 21.54 -14.19 19.00
CA VAL A 239 21.46 -13.26 20.13
C VAL A 239 20.63 -13.82 21.29
N ALA A 240 19.75 -14.76 21.04
CA ALA A 240 19.01 -15.51 22.04
C ALA A 240 18.56 -16.87 21.47
N GLN A 241 18.39 -17.85 22.34
CA GLN A 241 17.87 -19.17 21.94
C GLN A 241 17.11 -19.85 23.07
N ALA A 242 16.17 -20.72 22.71
CA ALA A 242 15.47 -21.62 23.64
C ALA A 242 15.18 -22.95 22.97
N GLU A 243 15.12 -24.02 23.80
CA GLU A 243 14.74 -25.36 23.38
C GLU A 243 13.60 -25.89 24.25
N SER A 244 12.67 -26.61 23.63
CA SER A 244 11.59 -27.30 24.33
C SER A 244 11.33 -28.65 23.68
N SER A 245 11.20 -29.68 24.48
CA SER A 245 10.83 -31.04 24.03
C SER A 245 9.33 -31.25 24.13
N LEU A 246 8.76 -31.95 23.15
CA LEU A 246 7.35 -32.33 23.14
C LEU A 246 7.13 -33.71 22.53
N ASN A 247 5.93 -34.25 22.77
CA ASN A 247 5.43 -35.41 22.04
C ASN A 247 4.24 -34.94 21.19
N THR A 248 4.22 -35.37 19.94
CA THR A 248 3.14 -35.01 19.01
C THR A 248 2.15 -36.18 18.87
N ILE A 249 0.88 -35.82 18.67
CA ILE A 249 -0.20 -36.78 18.39
C ILE A 249 -0.55 -36.65 16.90
N ALA A 250 -0.75 -37.78 16.23
CA ALA A 250 -1.16 -37.83 14.82
C ALA A 250 -2.44 -36.97 14.57
N GLY A 251 -2.43 -36.15 13.55
CA GLY A 251 -3.54 -35.28 13.18
C GLY A 251 -3.87 -34.16 14.18
N LYS A 252 -2.91 -33.81 15.09
CA LYS A 252 -3.09 -32.76 16.11
C LYS A 252 -2.03 -31.67 16.00
N ALA A 253 -2.42 -30.49 16.46
CA ALA A 253 -1.53 -29.35 16.71
C ALA A 253 -1.26 -29.21 18.21
N VAL A 254 -0.08 -28.72 18.58
CA VAL A 254 0.34 -28.44 19.96
C VAL A 254 1.07 -27.10 19.99
N ASP A 255 0.68 -26.22 20.91
CA ASP A 255 1.39 -24.96 21.13
C ASP A 255 2.55 -25.16 22.10
N VAL A 256 3.72 -24.69 21.69
CA VAL A 256 4.95 -24.67 22.48
C VAL A 256 5.29 -23.22 22.81
N SER A 257 5.37 -22.91 24.11
CA SER A 257 5.70 -21.56 24.59
C SER A 257 7.14 -21.53 25.09
N GLN A 258 7.91 -20.54 24.62
CA GLN A 258 9.32 -20.33 24.98
C GLN A 258 9.58 -18.87 25.30
N ASP A 259 10.50 -18.63 26.25
CA ASP A 259 10.95 -17.29 26.61
C ASP A 259 12.37 -17.06 26.10
N LEU A 260 12.58 -15.94 25.42
CA LEU A 260 13.90 -15.50 24.93
C LEU A 260 14.28 -14.20 25.64
N LYS A 261 15.55 -14.07 25.99
CA LYS A 261 16.14 -12.84 26.57
C LYS A 261 17.19 -12.27 25.63
N VAL A 262 17.01 -11.03 25.24
CA VAL A 262 17.91 -10.29 24.36
C VAL A 262 18.61 -9.21 25.16
N SER A 263 19.93 -9.35 25.35
CA SER A 263 20.73 -8.34 26.03
C SER A 263 21.03 -7.17 25.13
N SER A 264 20.86 -5.93 25.62
CA SER A 264 21.11 -4.67 24.90
C SER A 264 20.39 -4.65 23.54
N PRO A 265 19.05 -4.79 23.53
CA PRO A 265 18.30 -4.93 22.27
C PRO A 265 18.38 -3.66 21.42
N LEU A 266 18.49 -3.83 20.09
CA LEU A 266 18.31 -2.76 19.14
C LEU A 266 16.81 -2.65 18.82
N LEU A 267 16.21 -1.52 19.22
CA LEU A 267 14.78 -1.34 19.10
C LEU A 267 14.40 -0.89 17.68
N TRP A 268 13.29 -1.42 17.20
CA TRP A 268 12.65 -0.94 15.98
C TRP A 268 12.05 0.45 16.21
N SER A 269 12.32 1.39 15.32
CA SER A 269 11.69 2.72 15.30
C SER A 269 11.52 3.21 13.85
N ILE A 270 10.84 4.34 13.70
CA ILE A 270 10.62 5.01 12.40
C ILE A 270 11.95 5.38 11.73
N GLU A 271 12.91 5.87 12.53
CA GLU A 271 14.23 6.33 12.06
C GLU A 271 15.22 5.18 11.91
N ARG A 272 15.05 4.14 12.73
CA ARG A 272 15.91 2.95 12.73
C ARG A 272 15.04 1.69 12.81
N PRO A 273 14.49 1.23 11.70
CA PRO A 273 13.62 0.05 11.64
C PRO A 273 14.44 -1.25 11.70
N TYR A 274 15.03 -1.52 12.89
CA TYR A 274 15.91 -2.67 13.08
C TYR A 274 15.12 -3.97 13.19
N MET A 275 15.47 -4.94 12.34
CA MET A 275 14.81 -6.24 12.25
C MET A 275 15.74 -7.36 12.73
N TYR A 276 15.22 -8.23 13.57
CA TYR A 276 15.76 -9.55 13.90
C TYR A 276 15.10 -10.61 13.06
N THR A 277 15.69 -11.79 13.04
CA THR A 277 15.12 -12.97 12.39
C THR A 277 15.00 -14.08 13.42
N LEU A 278 13.78 -14.56 13.70
CA LEU A 278 13.55 -15.76 14.47
C LEU A 278 13.56 -16.96 13.53
N VAL A 279 14.49 -17.89 13.77
CA VAL A 279 14.54 -19.21 13.11
C VAL A 279 13.97 -20.22 14.08
N THR A 280 12.84 -20.84 13.73
CA THR A 280 12.22 -21.93 14.46
C THR A 280 12.56 -23.26 13.77
N GLU A 281 13.31 -24.12 14.43
CA GLU A 281 13.61 -25.46 13.94
C GLU A 281 12.83 -26.50 14.71
N ILE A 282 12.18 -27.43 13.99
CA ILE A 282 11.64 -28.65 14.55
C ILE A 282 12.64 -29.76 14.29
N GLN A 283 13.08 -30.42 15.37
CA GLN A 283 13.97 -31.56 15.27
C GLN A 283 13.26 -32.83 15.79
N LYS A 284 13.47 -33.95 15.12
CA LYS A 284 13.03 -35.27 15.52
C LYS A 284 14.24 -36.19 15.57
N ASP A 285 14.46 -36.80 16.72
CA ASP A 285 15.61 -37.69 16.94
C ASP A 285 16.97 -37.06 16.55
N GLY A 286 17.10 -35.75 16.79
CA GLY A 286 18.29 -34.93 16.49
C GLY A 286 18.41 -34.46 15.02
N GLN A 287 17.46 -34.77 14.15
CA GLN A 287 17.43 -34.30 12.75
C GLN A 287 16.42 -33.18 12.57
N CYS A 288 16.83 -32.08 11.90
CA CYS A 288 15.92 -31.01 11.53
C CYS A 288 14.92 -31.52 10.48
N VAL A 289 13.63 -31.51 10.84
CA VAL A 289 12.51 -31.94 9.97
C VAL A 289 11.68 -30.80 9.47
N ASP A 290 11.80 -29.60 10.07
CA ASP A 290 11.18 -28.37 9.60
C ASP A 290 11.97 -27.14 10.07
N ARG A 291 11.98 -26.09 9.24
CA ARG A 291 12.58 -24.80 9.57
C ARG A 291 11.66 -23.68 9.12
N TYR A 292 11.25 -22.82 10.05
CA TYR A 292 10.35 -21.70 9.81
C TYR A 292 11.04 -20.38 10.19
N VAL A 293 10.89 -19.36 9.36
CA VAL A 293 11.54 -18.06 9.55
C VAL A 293 10.50 -16.98 9.77
N THR A 294 10.67 -16.20 10.85
CA THR A 294 9.75 -15.10 11.19
C THR A 294 10.56 -13.82 11.42
N PRO A 295 10.29 -12.73 10.67
CA PRO A 295 10.86 -11.42 10.97
C PRO A 295 10.35 -10.91 12.32
N VAL A 296 11.22 -10.25 13.10
CA VAL A 296 10.90 -9.74 14.44
C VAL A 296 11.47 -8.34 14.63
N GLY A 297 10.65 -7.39 15.05
CA GLY A 297 11.07 -6.08 15.51
C GLY A 297 10.74 -5.90 17.00
N ILE A 298 11.71 -5.51 17.80
CA ILE A 298 11.55 -5.30 19.25
C ILE A 298 11.19 -3.83 19.48
N ARG A 299 10.05 -3.56 20.09
CA ARG A 299 9.59 -2.20 20.38
C ARG A 299 8.59 -2.16 21.52
N THR A 300 8.41 -0.98 22.09
CA THR A 300 7.28 -0.65 22.98
C THR A 300 6.50 0.53 22.43
N PHE A 301 5.21 0.56 22.68
CA PHE A 301 4.36 1.68 22.28
C PHE A 301 3.15 1.82 23.22
N SER A 302 2.57 2.99 23.24
CA SER A 302 1.30 3.22 23.94
C SER A 302 0.48 4.32 23.27
N PHE A 303 -0.82 4.24 23.42
CA PHE A 303 -1.77 5.29 23.10
C PHE A 303 -2.33 5.84 24.41
N ASP A 304 -2.26 7.15 24.60
CA ASP A 304 -2.68 7.86 25.81
C ASP A 304 -3.75 8.90 25.48
N ALA A 305 -4.80 8.95 26.28
CA ALA A 305 -5.94 9.84 26.05
C ALA A 305 -5.62 11.35 26.17
N ALA A 306 -4.50 11.71 26.80
CA ALA A 306 -4.09 13.11 26.97
C ALA A 306 -2.85 13.49 26.15
N LYS A 307 -1.96 12.52 25.87
CA LYS A 307 -0.64 12.75 25.28
C LYS A 307 -0.48 12.16 23.86
N GLY A 308 -1.51 11.43 23.38
CA GLY A 308 -1.46 10.77 22.09
C GLY A 308 -0.56 9.53 22.07
N PHE A 309 0.21 9.34 21.00
CA PHE A 309 0.99 8.13 20.76
C PHE A 309 2.45 8.27 21.21
N THR A 310 3.01 7.19 21.74
CA THR A 310 4.43 7.08 22.07
C THR A 310 5.04 5.81 21.47
N LEU A 311 6.28 5.91 20.99
CA LEU A 311 7.09 4.79 20.51
C LEU A 311 8.41 4.75 21.30
N ASN A 312 8.70 3.60 21.91
CA ASN A 312 9.90 3.40 22.74
C ASN A 312 10.07 4.51 23.80
N GLY A 313 8.95 4.89 24.42
CA GLY A 313 8.91 5.94 25.45
C GLY A 313 9.02 7.38 24.95
N LYS A 314 9.10 7.62 23.64
CA LYS A 314 9.16 8.95 23.04
C LYS A 314 7.82 9.34 22.43
N PRO A 315 7.32 10.57 22.63
CA PRO A 315 6.17 11.08 21.93
C PRO A 315 6.40 11.11 20.43
N VAL A 316 5.44 10.62 19.66
CA VAL A 316 5.46 10.62 18.20
C VAL A 316 4.07 11.03 17.69
N LYS A 317 4.01 11.95 16.73
CA LYS A 317 2.78 12.16 15.96
C LYS A 317 2.77 11.23 14.75
N ILE A 318 1.66 10.52 14.55
CA ILE A 318 1.44 9.70 13.37
C ILE A 318 1.08 10.63 12.22
N ASN A 319 2.03 10.83 11.33
CA ASN A 319 1.92 11.59 10.09
C ASN A 319 1.62 10.61 8.96
N GLY A 320 0.40 10.11 8.92
CA GLY A 320 0.01 9.00 8.06
C GLY A 320 -0.82 9.44 6.85
N VAL A 321 -0.94 8.50 5.90
CA VAL A 321 -1.84 8.59 4.75
C VAL A 321 -2.63 7.30 4.59
N CYS A 322 -3.84 7.39 4.06
CA CYS A 322 -4.60 6.27 3.55
C CYS A 322 -4.08 5.87 2.17
N MET A 323 -4.02 4.57 1.89
CA MET A 323 -3.63 4.05 0.58
C MET A 323 -4.55 2.93 0.14
N HIS A 324 -5.04 3.02 -1.09
CA HIS A 324 -5.54 1.86 -1.82
C HIS A 324 -4.38 1.03 -2.37
N HIS A 325 -4.68 -0.16 -2.87
CA HIS A 325 -3.65 -1.15 -3.24
C HIS A 325 -3.26 -1.10 -4.73
N ASP A 326 -3.85 -0.20 -5.54
CA ASP A 326 -3.42 -0.06 -6.93
C ASP A 326 -2.06 0.63 -7.05
N LEU A 327 -1.37 0.30 -8.11
CA LEU A 327 -0.04 0.80 -8.46
C LEU A 327 -0.09 1.68 -9.72
N GLY A 328 -1.16 2.48 -9.86
CA GLY A 328 -1.42 3.33 -11.02
C GLY A 328 -1.51 2.51 -12.31
N CYS A 329 -0.71 2.84 -13.32
CA CYS A 329 -0.74 2.16 -14.63
C CYS A 329 -0.34 0.66 -14.58
N LEU A 330 0.13 0.16 -13.46
CA LEU A 330 0.40 -1.26 -13.25
C LEU A 330 -0.83 -2.04 -12.76
N GLY A 331 -1.89 -1.33 -12.33
CA GLY A 331 -3.11 -1.92 -11.77
C GLY A 331 -2.90 -2.47 -10.37
N ALA A 332 -3.66 -3.52 -10.03
CA ALA A 332 -3.58 -4.17 -8.73
C ALA A 332 -2.49 -5.26 -8.64
N ALA A 333 -1.91 -5.68 -9.77
CA ALA A 333 -0.88 -6.71 -9.80
C ALA A 333 0.33 -6.32 -8.95
N VAL A 334 0.56 -7.03 -7.86
CA VAL A 334 1.60 -6.70 -6.87
C VAL A 334 2.98 -6.71 -7.51
N ASN A 335 3.69 -5.62 -7.30
CA ASN A 335 5.10 -5.49 -7.63
C ASN A 335 5.83 -4.77 -6.49
N VAL A 336 6.80 -5.45 -5.88
CA VAL A 336 7.52 -4.96 -4.68
C VAL A 336 8.20 -3.62 -4.95
N ARG A 337 8.81 -3.44 -6.15
CA ARG A 337 9.50 -2.18 -6.49
C ARG A 337 8.52 -1.01 -6.65
N ALA A 338 7.33 -1.27 -7.20
CA ALA A 338 6.30 -0.24 -7.33
C ALA A 338 5.78 0.22 -5.96
N ILE A 339 5.50 -0.72 -5.05
CA ILE A 339 5.11 -0.41 -3.66
C ILE A 339 6.25 0.37 -2.96
N GLU A 340 7.49 -0.10 -3.10
CA GLU A 340 8.66 0.57 -2.52
C GLU A 340 8.78 2.02 -3.01
N ARG A 341 8.55 2.29 -4.31
CA ARG A 341 8.55 3.66 -4.87
C ARG A 341 7.48 4.54 -4.21
N GLN A 342 6.26 4.02 -4.07
CA GLN A 342 5.19 4.77 -3.40
C GLN A 342 5.60 5.13 -1.97
N LEU A 343 6.11 4.17 -1.21
CA LEU A 343 6.58 4.39 0.16
C LEU A 343 7.78 5.35 0.22
N GLN A 344 8.71 5.29 -0.74
CA GLN A 344 9.83 6.22 -0.83
C GLN A 344 9.36 7.67 -1.05
N ILE A 345 8.39 7.89 -1.95
CA ILE A 345 7.80 9.22 -2.20
C ILE A 345 7.14 9.76 -0.93
N LEU A 346 6.39 8.92 -0.22
CA LEU A 346 5.74 9.30 1.04
C LEU A 346 6.77 9.57 2.16
N LYS A 347 7.79 8.72 2.29
CA LYS A 347 8.87 8.91 3.27
C LYS A 347 9.64 10.22 3.05
N GLU A 348 9.89 10.56 1.78
CA GLU A 348 10.53 11.82 1.38
C GLU A 348 9.70 13.05 1.79
N MET A 349 8.38 12.95 1.78
CA MET A 349 7.45 13.97 2.27
C MET A 349 7.43 14.10 3.80
N GLY A 350 7.94 13.11 4.53
CA GLY A 350 7.87 13.04 6.00
C GLY A 350 6.74 12.17 6.54
N CYS A 351 6.05 11.43 5.67
CA CYS A 351 5.05 10.46 6.09
C CYS A 351 5.72 9.31 6.88
N ASN A 352 5.12 8.95 8.01
CA ASN A 352 5.58 7.87 8.88
C ASN A 352 4.48 6.83 9.17
N GLY A 353 3.30 6.96 8.56
CA GLY A 353 2.19 6.05 8.79
C GLY A 353 1.40 5.68 7.54
N ILE A 354 0.92 4.44 7.46
CA ILE A 354 0.07 3.93 6.37
C ILE A 354 -1.19 3.32 6.96
N ARG A 355 -2.36 3.73 6.48
CA ARG A 355 -3.62 3.01 6.69
C ARG A 355 -3.97 2.22 5.43
N CYS A 356 -4.18 0.91 5.61
CA CYS A 356 -4.51 -0.02 4.53
C CYS A 356 -6.01 0.08 4.20
N SER A 357 -6.38 1.02 3.34
CA SER A 357 -7.78 1.35 3.02
C SER A 357 -8.33 0.43 1.94
N HIS A 358 -9.42 -0.28 2.14
CA HIS A 358 -10.11 -0.62 3.39
C HIS A 358 -10.18 -2.13 3.45
N ASN A 359 -9.03 -2.79 3.46
CA ASN A 359 -8.90 -4.25 3.31
C ASN A 359 -7.50 -4.74 3.68
N PRO A 360 -7.33 -6.05 3.94
CA PRO A 360 -6.03 -6.65 4.18
C PRO A 360 -5.02 -6.36 3.05
N PRO A 361 -3.85 -5.80 3.36
CA PRO A 361 -2.84 -5.44 2.36
C PRO A 361 -2.13 -6.67 1.79
N ALA A 362 -1.34 -6.45 0.73
CA ALA A 362 -0.36 -7.42 0.29
C ALA A 362 0.73 -7.61 1.36
N PRO A 363 1.21 -8.85 1.60
CA PRO A 363 2.29 -9.10 2.56
C PRO A 363 3.52 -8.24 2.30
N GLU A 364 3.84 -7.98 1.05
CA GLU A 364 4.99 -7.19 0.62
C GLU A 364 4.92 -5.73 1.08
N LEU A 365 3.70 -5.17 1.23
CA LEU A 365 3.54 -3.82 1.79
C LEU A 365 3.97 -3.78 3.25
N LEU A 366 3.57 -4.78 4.04
CA LEU A 366 3.93 -4.87 5.46
C LEU A 366 5.44 -5.13 5.64
N ASP A 367 6.02 -6.03 4.83
CA ASP A 367 7.46 -6.26 4.81
C ASP A 367 8.26 -4.98 4.51
N LEU A 368 7.76 -4.16 3.60
CA LEU A 368 8.38 -2.87 3.28
C LEU A 368 8.17 -1.86 4.43
N CYS A 369 6.98 -1.80 5.02
CA CYS A 369 6.71 -0.95 6.18
C CYS A 369 7.61 -1.31 7.38
N ASP A 370 7.85 -2.60 7.62
CA ASP A 370 8.76 -3.08 8.66
C ASP A 370 10.19 -2.57 8.44
N ARG A 371 10.68 -2.65 7.19
CA ARG A 371 12.07 -2.28 6.83
C ARG A 371 12.26 -0.78 6.62
N MET A 372 11.22 -0.06 6.27
CA MET A 372 11.28 1.38 5.99
C MET A 372 10.83 2.24 7.17
N GLY A 373 10.29 1.65 8.23
CA GLY A 373 9.86 2.36 9.44
C GLY A 373 8.57 3.14 9.24
N PHE A 374 7.46 2.44 8.97
CA PHE A 374 6.11 3.01 8.93
C PHE A 374 5.24 2.46 10.05
N ILE A 375 4.35 3.29 10.56
CA ILE A 375 3.32 2.93 11.53
C ILE A 375 2.06 2.53 10.77
N VAL A 376 1.70 1.24 10.81
CA VAL A 376 0.56 0.71 10.05
C VAL A 376 -0.69 0.63 10.91
N MET A 377 -1.79 1.16 10.39
CA MET A 377 -3.16 0.79 10.75
C MET A 377 -3.63 -0.26 9.76
N ASP A 378 -3.71 -1.50 10.20
CA ASP A 378 -4.08 -2.62 9.36
C ASP A 378 -5.59 -2.86 9.45
N GLU A 379 -6.28 -2.85 8.30
CA GLU A 379 -7.74 -2.79 8.25
C GLU A 379 -8.34 -4.03 7.59
N ALA A 380 -9.35 -4.60 8.25
CA ALA A 380 -9.96 -5.86 7.83
C ALA A 380 -11.04 -5.70 6.77
N PHE A 381 -11.98 -4.74 6.95
CA PHE A 381 -13.21 -4.67 6.16
C PHE A 381 -13.65 -3.24 5.88
N ASP A 382 -14.15 -2.96 4.66
CA ASP A 382 -14.87 -1.71 4.34
C ASP A 382 -16.34 -1.78 4.79
N MET A 383 -16.95 -2.94 4.75
CA MET A 383 -18.34 -3.17 5.14
C MET A 383 -18.47 -4.45 5.97
N TRP A 384 -19.56 -4.52 6.77
CA TRP A 384 -19.93 -5.74 7.46
C TRP A 384 -21.15 -6.38 6.80
N ARG A 385 -22.27 -6.52 7.52
CA ARG A 385 -23.51 -7.14 7.03
C ARG A 385 -24.28 -6.26 6.04
N LYS A 386 -24.15 -4.93 6.21
CA LYS A 386 -24.85 -3.94 5.40
C LYS A 386 -24.00 -3.52 4.22
N LYS A 387 -24.55 -3.65 3.01
CA LYS A 387 -23.83 -3.36 1.78
C LYS A 387 -23.68 -1.86 1.54
N LYS A 388 -22.59 -1.47 0.92
CA LYS A 388 -22.31 -0.13 0.39
C LYS A 388 -22.42 -0.08 -1.14
N THR A 389 -22.21 -1.21 -1.82
CA THR A 389 -22.39 -1.34 -3.25
C THR A 389 -23.24 -2.58 -3.58
N ALA A 390 -23.70 -2.69 -4.82
CA ALA A 390 -24.66 -3.72 -5.21
C ALA A 390 -24.17 -5.16 -4.94
N HIS A 391 -22.87 -5.40 -5.14
CA HIS A 391 -22.28 -6.74 -5.15
C HIS A 391 -21.05 -6.87 -4.25
N ASP A 392 -20.96 -6.07 -3.17
CA ASP A 392 -19.83 -6.07 -2.28
C ASP A 392 -19.76 -7.28 -1.33
N TYR A 393 -18.74 -7.28 -0.44
CA TYR A 393 -18.47 -8.39 0.47
C TYR A 393 -19.57 -8.63 1.51
N ALA A 394 -20.47 -7.68 1.78
CA ALA A 394 -21.55 -7.85 2.76
C ALA A 394 -22.39 -9.12 2.48
N ARG A 395 -22.52 -9.53 1.21
CA ARG A 395 -23.22 -10.77 0.80
C ARG A 395 -22.55 -12.06 1.33
N TYR A 396 -21.27 -11.99 1.68
CA TYR A 396 -20.47 -13.11 2.20
C TYR A 396 -20.13 -12.96 3.68
N PHE A 397 -20.30 -11.78 4.25
CA PHE A 397 -19.82 -11.43 5.60
C PHE A 397 -20.30 -12.42 6.66
N ASN A 398 -21.59 -12.77 6.68
CA ASN A 398 -22.14 -13.67 7.71
C ASN A 398 -21.48 -15.04 7.74
N GLU A 399 -21.07 -15.57 6.59
CA GLU A 399 -20.46 -16.89 6.46
C GLU A 399 -18.94 -16.86 6.64
N TRP A 400 -18.28 -15.78 6.17
CA TRP A 400 -16.83 -15.78 5.97
C TRP A 400 -16.05 -14.89 6.92
N HIS A 401 -16.67 -13.92 7.58
CA HIS A 401 -15.93 -12.89 8.37
C HIS A 401 -15.01 -13.47 9.46
N GLU A 402 -15.43 -14.54 10.15
CA GLU A 402 -14.58 -15.16 11.21
C GLU A 402 -13.33 -15.78 10.60
N LYS A 403 -13.47 -16.49 9.48
CA LYS A 403 -12.34 -17.12 8.80
C LYS A 403 -11.42 -16.07 8.17
N ASP A 404 -11.99 -15.04 7.54
CA ASP A 404 -11.20 -13.98 6.92
C ASP A 404 -10.44 -13.17 7.97
N LEU A 405 -11.10 -12.82 9.08
CA LEU A 405 -10.47 -12.09 10.18
C LEU A 405 -9.41 -12.94 10.90
N HIS A 406 -9.65 -14.25 11.07
CA HIS A 406 -8.67 -15.19 11.61
C HIS A 406 -7.39 -15.21 10.77
N ASP A 407 -7.53 -15.47 9.46
CA ASP A 407 -6.39 -15.60 8.55
C ASP A 407 -5.64 -14.27 8.45
N PHE A 408 -6.34 -13.14 8.45
CA PHE A 408 -5.78 -11.79 8.46
C PHE A 408 -4.87 -11.54 9.68
N ILE A 409 -5.40 -11.75 10.89
CA ILE A 409 -4.64 -11.48 12.12
C ILE A 409 -3.45 -12.44 12.27
N LEU A 410 -3.63 -13.74 11.99
CA LEU A 410 -2.54 -14.70 12.12
C LEU A 410 -1.40 -14.41 11.13
N ARG A 411 -1.74 -14.03 9.90
CA ARG A 411 -0.75 -13.68 8.88
C ARG A 411 0.09 -12.47 9.32
N ASP A 412 -0.56 -11.43 9.87
CA ASP A 412 0.06 -10.12 10.00
C ASP A 412 0.55 -9.79 11.42
N ARG A 413 0.15 -10.51 12.46
CA ARG A 413 0.42 -10.19 13.88
C ARG A 413 1.90 -10.12 14.28
N ASN A 414 2.83 -10.64 13.46
CA ASN A 414 4.27 -10.56 13.77
C ASN A 414 4.95 -9.30 13.20
N HIS A 415 4.28 -8.51 12.35
CA HIS A 415 4.86 -7.30 11.77
C HIS A 415 5.04 -6.20 12.83
N PRO A 416 6.27 -5.72 13.09
CA PRO A 416 6.49 -4.63 14.05
C PRO A 416 5.91 -3.29 13.57
N SER A 417 5.68 -3.10 12.30
CA SER A 417 5.06 -1.90 11.75
C SER A 417 3.58 -1.76 12.13
N ILE A 418 2.87 -2.85 12.45
CA ILE A 418 1.46 -2.79 12.84
C ILE A 418 1.33 -2.36 14.30
N PHE A 419 0.59 -1.28 14.56
CA PHE A 419 0.37 -0.71 15.88
C PHE A 419 -1.07 -0.76 16.34
N MET A 420 -2.02 -0.96 15.42
CA MET A 420 -3.44 -1.09 15.72
C MET A 420 -4.14 -1.91 14.63
N TRP A 421 -5.22 -2.56 15.03
CA TRP A 421 -6.15 -3.26 14.14
C TRP A 421 -7.39 -2.41 13.92
N SER A 422 -7.78 -2.21 12.66
CA SER A 422 -9.05 -1.61 12.32
C SER A 422 -10.02 -2.69 11.85
N ILE A 423 -11.16 -2.82 12.52
CA ILE A 423 -12.16 -3.86 12.24
C ILE A 423 -13.21 -3.45 11.22
N GLY A 424 -13.21 -2.19 10.79
CA GLY A 424 -14.16 -1.70 9.80
C GLY A 424 -13.97 -0.25 9.44
N ASN A 425 -14.36 0.11 8.22
CA ASN A 425 -14.40 1.46 7.72
C ASN A 425 -15.84 1.90 7.48
N GLU A 426 -16.26 3.00 8.10
CA GLU A 426 -17.57 3.65 7.86
C GLU A 426 -18.74 2.66 7.68
N VAL A 427 -18.70 1.58 8.47
CA VAL A 427 -19.71 0.54 8.39
C VAL A 427 -21.10 1.08 8.72
N LEU A 428 -22.12 0.67 7.97
CA LEU A 428 -23.49 1.17 8.16
C LEU A 428 -24.12 0.70 9.49
N GLU A 429 -23.47 -0.22 10.17
CA GLU A 429 -23.79 -0.66 11.52
C GLU A 429 -23.60 0.40 12.62
N GLN A 430 -23.04 1.57 12.28
CA GLN A 430 -22.98 2.73 13.18
C GLN A 430 -24.41 3.22 13.56
N TRP A 431 -25.39 2.97 12.71
CA TRP A 431 -26.78 3.43 12.85
C TRP A 431 -27.77 2.28 12.97
N SER A 432 -28.96 2.58 13.54
CA SER A 432 -30.05 1.61 13.73
C SER A 432 -30.98 1.48 12.53
N ASP A 433 -30.85 2.33 11.50
CA ASP A 433 -31.80 2.37 10.40
C ASP A 433 -31.84 1.04 9.63
N ALA A 434 -33.01 0.37 9.68
CA ALA A 434 -33.22 -0.88 8.98
C ALA A 434 -33.25 -0.70 7.45
N GLN A 435 -33.56 0.50 6.96
CA GLN A 435 -33.59 0.81 5.52
C GLN A 435 -32.17 0.87 4.92
N ALA A 436 -31.15 0.99 5.75
CA ALA A 436 -29.75 0.96 5.30
C ALA A 436 -29.36 -0.30 4.49
N ASP A 437 -30.12 -1.40 4.63
CA ASP A 437 -29.89 -2.62 3.87
C ASP A 437 -30.36 -2.53 2.40
N THR A 438 -31.06 -1.46 2.03
CA THR A 438 -31.68 -1.26 0.72
C THR A 438 -31.26 0.02 0.00
N LEU A 439 -30.34 0.78 0.57
CA LEU A 439 -29.92 2.07 0.03
C LEU A 439 -29.19 1.94 -1.29
N SER A 440 -29.39 2.89 -2.19
CA SER A 440 -28.52 3.13 -3.32
C SER A 440 -27.16 3.66 -2.83
N LEU A 441 -26.13 3.62 -3.67
CA LEU A 441 -24.82 4.21 -3.34
C LEU A 441 -24.95 5.70 -3.00
N GLU A 442 -25.85 6.40 -3.69
CA GLU A 442 -26.09 7.83 -3.51
C GLU A 442 -26.73 8.13 -2.15
N GLU A 443 -27.74 7.34 -1.75
CA GLU A 443 -28.38 7.43 -0.43
C GLU A 443 -27.44 7.02 0.69
N ALA A 444 -26.62 5.98 0.50
CA ALA A 444 -25.61 5.57 1.47
C ALA A 444 -24.57 6.68 1.67
N ASN A 445 -24.12 7.34 0.61
CA ASN A 445 -23.19 8.47 0.70
C ASN A 445 -23.82 9.69 1.37
N LEU A 446 -25.11 9.96 1.16
CA LEU A 446 -25.83 11.00 1.90
C LEU A 446 -25.83 10.72 3.41
N ILE A 447 -26.16 9.49 3.80
CA ILE A 447 -26.13 9.07 5.20
C ILE A 447 -24.72 9.14 5.79
N LEU A 448 -23.71 8.72 5.05
CA LEU A 448 -22.32 8.70 5.49
C LEU A 448 -21.74 10.10 5.76
N ASN A 449 -22.27 11.14 5.11
CA ASN A 449 -21.63 12.46 5.07
C ASN A 449 -22.41 13.58 5.79
N PHE A 450 -23.59 13.30 6.30
CA PHE A 450 -24.38 14.23 7.11
C PHE A 450 -24.60 13.65 8.50
N GLY A 451 -24.14 14.32 9.54
CA GLY A 451 -24.32 13.91 10.93
C GLY A 451 -25.79 13.61 11.28
N HIS A 452 -25.99 12.56 12.04
CA HIS A 452 -27.32 12.10 12.45
C HIS A 452 -27.69 12.61 13.83
N SER A 453 -29.01 12.85 14.06
CA SER A 453 -29.50 13.16 15.38
C SER A 453 -29.42 11.93 16.30
N ALA A 454 -29.29 12.14 17.62
CA ALA A 454 -29.28 11.05 18.58
C ALA A 454 -30.54 10.15 18.50
N ASP A 455 -31.67 10.67 17.99
CA ASP A 455 -32.92 9.92 17.81
C ASP A 455 -32.83 8.88 16.66
N MET A 456 -31.89 9.05 15.73
CA MET A 456 -31.61 8.09 14.66
C MET A 456 -30.65 6.99 15.09
N LEU A 457 -30.04 7.12 16.24
CA LEU A 457 -29.10 6.17 16.85
C LEU A 457 -29.85 5.29 17.89
N ALA A 458 -29.20 4.24 18.38
CA ALA A 458 -29.83 3.36 19.36
C ALA A 458 -30.27 4.12 20.59
N LYS A 459 -31.43 3.74 21.18
CA LYS A 459 -31.91 4.27 22.43
C LYS A 459 -30.93 3.96 23.56
N GLU A 460 -30.79 4.87 24.53
CA GLU A 460 -29.97 4.66 25.72
C GLU A 460 -30.40 3.40 26.49
N GLY A 461 -29.44 2.63 26.97
CA GLY A 461 -29.65 1.51 27.87
C GLY A 461 -29.85 0.13 27.23
N GLU A 462 -30.00 0.03 25.91
CA GLU A 462 -30.12 -1.26 25.20
C GLU A 462 -28.86 -1.58 24.42
N GLU A 463 -28.34 -2.82 24.57
CA GLU A 463 -27.31 -3.36 23.66
C GLU A 463 -27.97 -3.71 22.33
N SER A 464 -27.57 -2.99 21.27
CA SER A 464 -28.06 -3.28 19.93
C SER A 464 -27.31 -4.47 19.32
N VAL A 465 -27.90 -5.11 18.30
CA VAL A 465 -27.24 -6.17 17.52
C VAL A 465 -25.91 -5.66 16.93
N ASN A 466 -25.84 -4.39 16.52
CA ASN A 466 -24.64 -3.79 15.96
C ASN A 466 -23.54 -3.61 17.02
N SER A 467 -23.87 -3.18 18.24
CA SER A 467 -22.93 -3.12 19.36
C SER A 467 -22.42 -4.51 19.76
N LEU A 468 -23.28 -5.52 19.76
CA LEU A 468 -22.89 -6.92 20.03
C LEU A 468 -21.98 -7.46 18.93
N LEU A 469 -22.24 -7.16 17.65
CA LEU A 469 -21.38 -7.53 16.55
C LEU A 469 -20.00 -6.87 16.67
N THR A 470 -19.94 -5.59 17.02
CA THR A 470 -18.68 -4.87 17.27
C THR A 470 -17.88 -5.54 18.38
N LYS A 471 -18.51 -5.90 19.50
CA LYS A 471 -17.87 -6.65 20.59
C LYS A 471 -17.35 -8.00 20.09
N LYS A 472 -18.17 -8.76 19.36
CA LYS A 472 -17.80 -10.06 18.82
C LYS A 472 -16.54 -9.98 17.96
N LEU A 473 -16.48 -9.04 17.02
CA LEU A 473 -15.33 -8.86 16.13
C LEU A 473 -14.09 -8.45 16.92
N ALA A 474 -14.20 -7.47 17.82
CA ALA A 474 -13.09 -6.99 18.63
C ALA A 474 -12.55 -8.09 19.57
N ASP A 475 -13.43 -8.82 20.24
CA ASP A 475 -13.03 -9.91 21.15
C ASP A 475 -12.39 -11.06 20.36
N PHE A 476 -12.87 -11.36 19.14
CA PHE A 476 -12.25 -12.34 18.29
C PHE A 476 -10.80 -11.94 17.92
N VAL A 477 -10.56 -10.69 17.52
CA VAL A 477 -9.21 -10.17 17.28
C VAL A 477 -8.33 -10.33 18.53
N ARG A 478 -8.84 -9.97 19.73
CA ARG A 478 -8.09 -10.09 20.99
C ARG A 478 -7.70 -11.52 21.34
N THR A 479 -8.48 -12.53 20.92
CA THR A 479 -8.09 -13.94 21.11
C THR A 479 -6.86 -14.33 20.30
N LEU A 480 -6.62 -13.64 19.16
CA LEU A 480 -5.53 -13.92 18.24
C LEU A 480 -4.32 -13.01 18.47
N ASP A 481 -4.56 -11.76 18.84
CA ASP A 481 -3.54 -10.78 19.21
C ASP A 481 -4.04 -9.81 20.31
N PRO A 482 -3.72 -10.10 21.57
CA PRO A 482 -4.07 -9.21 22.69
C PRO A 482 -3.12 -8.02 22.86
N THR A 483 -2.10 -7.87 22.02
CA THR A 483 -1.01 -6.88 22.24
C THR A 483 -1.27 -5.55 21.55
N ARG A 484 -2.15 -5.51 20.57
CA ARG A 484 -2.47 -4.30 19.80
C ARG A 484 -3.89 -3.82 20.08
N PRO A 485 -4.10 -2.50 20.21
CA PRO A 485 -5.42 -1.92 20.37
C PRO A 485 -6.23 -2.03 19.08
N ILE A 486 -7.56 -1.98 19.27
CA ILE A 486 -8.56 -2.11 18.21
C ILE A 486 -9.24 -0.77 18.00
N THR A 487 -9.44 -0.39 16.73
CA THR A 487 -10.19 0.78 16.30
C THR A 487 -11.11 0.45 15.12
N ALA A 488 -11.83 1.45 14.64
CA ALA A 488 -12.56 1.44 13.38
C ALA A 488 -12.58 2.88 12.83
N GLY A 489 -12.59 3.05 11.52
CA GLY A 489 -12.82 4.34 10.88
C GLY A 489 -14.31 4.71 10.97
N CYS A 490 -14.67 5.64 11.84
CA CYS A 490 -16.06 6.04 12.08
C CYS A 490 -16.33 7.45 11.56
N ASN A 491 -17.33 7.59 10.67
CA ASN A 491 -17.78 8.88 10.19
C ASN A 491 -19.07 9.38 10.90
N GLU A 492 -19.49 8.71 11.97
CA GLU A 492 -20.50 9.21 12.90
C GLU A 492 -19.81 9.56 14.23
N PRO A 493 -19.59 10.85 14.53
CA PRO A 493 -18.83 11.28 15.70
C PRO A 493 -19.64 11.24 17.00
N ASN A 494 -20.98 11.02 16.93
CA ASN A 494 -21.85 11.00 18.11
C ASN A 494 -21.49 9.82 19.02
N PRO A 495 -21.30 10.01 20.35
CA PRO A 495 -21.06 8.92 21.30
C PRO A 495 -22.14 7.83 21.32
N ALA A 496 -23.35 8.12 20.84
CA ALA A 496 -24.42 7.13 20.69
C ALA A 496 -24.25 6.19 19.48
N ASN A 497 -23.25 6.42 18.60
CA ASN A 497 -22.85 5.49 17.55
C ASN A 497 -22.69 4.08 18.13
N HIS A 498 -23.28 3.07 17.47
CA HIS A 498 -23.34 1.70 17.99
C HIS A 498 -21.95 1.08 18.20
N LEU A 499 -20.97 1.45 17.38
CA LEU A 499 -19.59 0.97 17.53
C LEU A 499 -18.97 1.54 18.81
N PHE A 500 -19.14 2.83 19.08
CA PHE A 500 -18.64 3.47 20.31
C PHE A 500 -19.37 2.96 21.55
N ARG A 501 -20.69 2.85 21.50
CA ARG A 501 -21.51 2.32 22.60
C ARG A 501 -21.17 0.88 22.98
N SER A 502 -20.63 0.10 22.06
CA SER A 502 -20.16 -1.25 22.34
C SER A 502 -19.10 -1.29 23.45
N GLY A 503 -18.35 -0.19 23.63
CA GLY A 503 -17.19 -0.12 24.52
C GLY A 503 -15.98 -0.96 24.07
N ALA A 504 -16.10 -1.65 22.93
CA ALA A 504 -15.10 -2.61 22.45
C ALA A 504 -13.91 -1.98 21.73
N LEU A 505 -14.03 -0.75 21.25
CA LEU A 505 -12.93 -0.04 20.62
C LEU A 505 -11.98 0.53 21.69
N ASP A 506 -10.70 0.24 21.55
CA ASP A 506 -9.65 0.72 22.45
C ASP A 506 -9.23 2.15 22.10
N ILE A 507 -9.24 2.50 20.82
CA ILE A 507 -8.94 3.83 20.27
C ILE A 507 -10.19 4.34 19.55
N ILE A 508 -10.56 5.59 19.81
CA ILE A 508 -11.61 6.27 19.05
C ILE A 508 -11.02 6.75 17.73
N GLY A 509 -11.59 6.30 16.63
CA GLY A 509 -11.17 6.68 15.27
C GLY A 509 -12.26 7.49 14.58
N TYR A 510 -11.93 8.71 14.12
CA TYR A 510 -12.84 9.52 13.30
C TYR A 510 -12.34 9.62 11.88
N ASN A 511 -13.25 9.38 10.94
CA ASN A 511 -13.10 9.87 9.59
C ASN A 511 -13.67 11.28 9.55
N TYR A 512 -12.83 12.27 9.18
CA TYR A 512 -13.24 13.69 9.07
C TYR A 512 -13.75 14.32 10.38
N HIS A 513 -14.81 15.13 10.33
CA HIS A 513 -15.48 15.76 11.47
C HIS A 513 -14.59 16.64 12.36
N ASN A 514 -13.71 17.45 11.75
CA ASN A 514 -12.76 18.32 12.44
C ASN A 514 -13.42 19.18 13.54
N VAL A 515 -14.67 19.62 13.32
CA VAL A 515 -15.42 20.43 14.28
C VAL A 515 -15.79 19.69 15.57
N ASN A 516 -15.87 18.35 15.52
CA ASN A 516 -16.22 17.52 16.66
C ASN A 516 -14.99 17.03 17.45
N ILE A 517 -13.80 17.09 16.86
CA ILE A 517 -12.57 16.56 17.46
C ILE A 517 -12.24 17.23 18.81
N PRO A 518 -12.37 18.56 19.01
CA PRO A 518 -12.09 19.18 20.30
C PRO A 518 -12.96 18.66 21.46
N GLU A 519 -14.13 18.08 21.16
CA GLU A 519 -15.04 17.51 22.17
C GLU A 519 -14.72 16.06 22.55
N VAL A 520 -13.80 15.40 21.85
CA VAL A 520 -13.46 13.98 22.07
C VAL A 520 -13.05 13.69 23.52
N PRO A 521 -12.18 14.47 24.20
CA PRO A 521 -11.81 14.18 25.58
C PRO A 521 -13.00 14.22 26.56
N LYS A 522 -14.01 15.02 26.24
CA LYS A 522 -15.25 15.10 27.02
C LYS A 522 -16.22 13.95 26.70
N ASN A 523 -16.36 13.64 25.43
CA ASN A 523 -17.32 12.64 24.93
C ASN A 523 -16.83 11.19 25.17
N PHE A 524 -15.52 10.96 25.23
CA PHE A 524 -14.88 9.66 25.40
C PHE A 524 -13.77 9.73 26.47
N PRO A 525 -14.12 9.98 27.75
CA PRO A 525 -13.13 10.18 28.79
C PRO A 525 -12.25 8.93 28.97
N GLY A 526 -10.92 9.15 28.94
CA GLY A 526 -9.92 8.08 29.09
C GLY A 526 -9.65 7.24 27.84
N LYS A 527 -10.30 7.51 26.71
CA LYS A 527 -10.03 6.83 25.43
C LYS A 527 -9.00 7.62 24.60
N PRO A 528 -7.95 6.99 24.10
CA PRO A 528 -7.08 7.56 23.07
C PRO A 528 -7.85 7.87 21.79
N PHE A 529 -7.32 8.81 21.00
CA PHE A 529 -7.97 9.27 19.79
C PHE A 529 -6.99 9.36 18.61
N ILE A 530 -7.48 9.00 17.41
CA ILE A 530 -6.76 9.15 16.15
C ILE A 530 -7.73 9.59 15.04
N ILE A 531 -7.24 10.40 14.10
CA ILE A 531 -7.98 10.73 12.88
C ILE A 531 -7.68 9.63 11.85
N THR A 532 -8.67 8.77 11.60
CA THR A 532 -8.52 7.62 10.70
C THR A 532 -8.61 8.02 9.24
N GLU A 533 -9.35 9.08 8.92
CA GLU A 533 -9.31 9.80 7.65
C GLU A 533 -9.42 11.31 7.89
N SER A 534 -8.52 12.08 7.32
CA SER A 534 -8.59 13.54 7.35
C SER A 534 -8.72 14.10 5.94
N ASN A 535 -9.20 15.33 5.84
CA ASN A 535 -9.19 16.21 4.68
C ASN A 535 -10.25 15.87 3.62
N SER A 536 -10.02 14.95 2.69
CA SER A 536 -10.81 14.84 1.43
C SER A 536 -10.83 16.15 0.63
N ALA A 537 -9.67 16.81 0.57
CA ALA A 537 -9.45 17.93 -0.33
C ALA A 537 -9.28 17.43 -1.77
N LEU A 538 -9.65 18.26 -2.72
CA LEU A 538 -9.72 17.91 -4.14
C LEU A 538 -8.70 18.73 -4.93
N MET A 539 -7.83 18.06 -5.70
CA MET A 539 -6.78 18.74 -6.44
C MET A 539 -6.45 18.03 -7.76
N THR A 540 -6.19 18.83 -8.79
CA THR A 540 -5.62 18.39 -10.05
C THR A 540 -4.24 19.00 -10.23
N ARG A 541 -3.19 18.20 -10.35
CA ARG A 541 -1.81 18.68 -10.53
C ARG A 541 -1.71 19.72 -11.65
N GLY A 542 -1.22 20.91 -11.31
CA GLY A 542 -0.96 22.00 -12.26
C GLY A 542 -2.19 22.76 -12.75
N TYR A 543 -3.37 22.55 -12.14
CA TYR A 543 -4.58 23.35 -12.42
C TYR A 543 -4.86 24.29 -11.26
N TYR A 544 -5.12 25.56 -11.59
CA TYR A 544 -5.28 26.64 -10.60
C TYR A 544 -6.50 27.49 -10.92
N ARG A 545 -7.38 27.66 -9.93
CA ARG A 545 -8.57 28.50 -10.04
C ARG A 545 -8.39 29.74 -9.18
N MET A 546 -8.51 30.91 -9.80
CA MET A 546 -8.34 32.20 -9.15
C MET A 546 -9.66 32.93 -9.09
N PRO A 547 -9.91 33.77 -8.06
CA PRO A 547 -9.00 34.08 -6.96
C PRO A 547 -8.87 32.90 -5.98
N SER A 548 -7.67 32.71 -5.40
CA SER A 548 -7.34 31.58 -4.51
C SER A 548 -7.94 31.69 -3.11
N ASP A 549 -8.43 32.86 -2.74
CA ASP A 549 -9.14 33.12 -1.48
C ASP A 549 -10.63 32.71 -1.52
N GLN A 550 -11.12 32.20 -2.65
CA GLN A 550 -12.45 31.62 -2.76
C GLN A 550 -12.39 30.12 -2.47
N MET A 551 -13.16 29.67 -1.47
CA MET A 551 -13.32 28.25 -1.17
C MET A 551 -14.37 27.62 -2.08
N PHE A 552 -14.07 26.43 -2.59
CA PHE A 552 -14.96 25.60 -3.41
C PHE A 552 -15.31 24.31 -2.66
N ILE A 553 -16.60 24.10 -2.39
CA ILE A 553 -17.12 22.85 -1.81
C ILE A 553 -17.84 22.10 -2.93
N TRP A 554 -17.26 20.98 -3.38
CA TRP A 554 -17.71 20.24 -4.56
C TRP A 554 -17.94 18.73 -4.30
N PRO A 555 -19.15 18.21 -4.63
CA PRO A 555 -20.38 18.99 -4.91
C PRO A 555 -20.78 19.81 -3.69
N GLU A 556 -21.55 20.86 -3.87
CA GLU A 556 -22.06 21.65 -2.74
C GLU A 556 -22.89 20.76 -1.77
N ARG A 557 -23.60 19.80 -2.36
CA ARG A 557 -24.35 18.74 -1.66
C ARG A 557 -24.44 17.50 -2.54
N TRP A 558 -24.39 16.32 -1.96
CA TRP A 558 -24.52 15.03 -2.67
C TRP A 558 -25.85 14.85 -3.42
N ASP A 559 -26.93 15.41 -2.88
CA ASP A 559 -28.28 15.32 -3.47
C ASP A 559 -28.52 16.32 -4.57
N LYS A 560 -27.51 17.07 -5.00
CA LYS A 560 -27.59 18.02 -6.10
C LYS A 560 -26.66 17.62 -7.23
N PRO A 561 -27.13 17.71 -8.50
CA PRO A 561 -26.24 17.52 -9.64
C PRO A 561 -25.05 18.49 -9.57
N PHE A 562 -23.85 17.96 -9.82
CA PHE A 562 -22.63 18.75 -9.94
C PHE A 562 -22.10 18.66 -11.36
N TYR A 563 -21.74 19.80 -11.91
CA TYR A 563 -21.09 19.88 -13.21
C TYR A 563 -20.11 21.04 -13.24
N ASP A 564 -18.90 20.76 -13.64
CA ASP A 564 -17.89 21.74 -14.05
C ASP A 564 -17.18 21.19 -15.29
N SER A 565 -17.17 21.99 -16.36
CA SER A 565 -16.69 21.57 -17.70
C SER A 565 -15.19 21.32 -17.77
N THR A 566 -14.44 21.75 -16.77
CA THR A 566 -12.98 21.57 -16.73
C THR A 566 -12.59 20.16 -16.27
N PHE A 567 -13.46 19.45 -15.54
CA PHE A 567 -13.16 18.19 -14.88
C PHE A 567 -11.86 18.25 -14.05
N ALA A 568 -11.55 19.40 -13.46
CA ALA A 568 -10.34 19.66 -12.69
C ALA A 568 -10.66 20.43 -11.41
N CYS A 569 -9.93 20.16 -10.35
CA CYS A 569 -10.01 20.81 -9.06
C CYS A 569 -8.77 21.67 -8.81
N SER A 570 -8.95 22.83 -8.19
CA SER A 570 -7.87 23.80 -7.97
C SER A 570 -6.79 23.27 -7.03
N SER A 571 -5.52 23.44 -7.39
CA SER A 571 -4.35 23.04 -6.57
C SER A 571 -3.96 24.05 -5.49
N TYR A 572 -4.74 25.14 -5.29
CA TYR A 572 -4.49 26.10 -4.21
C TYR A 572 -4.95 25.65 -2.83
N GLU A 573 -5.31 24.35 -2.66
CA GLU A 573 -5.84 23.92 -1.36
C GLU A 573 -7.15 24.62 -0.95
N ASN A 574 -7.92 25.07 -1.94
CA ASN A 574 -9.16 25.82 -1.77
C ASN A 574 -10.38 25.06 -2.34
N CYS A 575 -10.28 23.74 -2.44
CA CYS A 575 -11.37 22.87 -2.94
C CYS A 575 -11.44 21.58 -2.10
N HIS A 576 -12.62 21.27 -1.57
CA HIS A 576 -12.85 20.02 -0.83
C HIS A 576 -14.31 19.56 -0.98
N VAL A 577 -14.58 18.32 -0.58
CA VAL A 577 -15.94 17.76 -0.51
C VAL A 577 -16.73 18.29 0.71
N PRO A 578 -18.08 18.17 0.75
CA PRO A 578 -18.89 18.70 1.86
C PRO A 578 -18.53 18.20 3.27
N TRP A 579 -18.03 16.98 3.38
CA TRP A 579 -17.60 16.40 4.65
C TRP A 579 -16.10 16.60 4.94
N GLY A 580 -15.39 17.17 3.97
CA GLY A 580 -13.94 17.35 4.03
C GLY A 580 -13.52 18.69 4.62
N ASN A 581 -12.21 18.87 4.65
CA ASN A 581 -11.51 20.09 5.09
C ASN A 581 -10.26 20.26 4.22
N THR A 582 -9.65 21.45 4.30
CA THR A 582 -8.33 21.66 3.72
C THR A 582 -7.24 20.93 4.53
N HIS A 583 -6.10 20.68 3.89
CA HIS A 583 -4.95 20.05 4.57
C HIS A 583 -4.39 20.97 5.66
N GLU A 584 -4.35 22.29 5.41
CA GLU A 584 -3.89 23.29 6.36
C GLU A 584 -4.76 23.32 7.62
N GLU A 585 -6.09 23.31 7.48
CA GLU A 585 -7.02 23.28 8.63
C GLU A 585 -6.79 22.05 9.52
N SER A 586 -6.62 20.87 8.92
CA SER A 586 -6.38 19.63 9.70
C SER A 586 -5.01 19.64 10.37
N LEU A 587 -3.96 20.12 9.71
CA LEU A 587 -2.63 20.27 10.31
C LEU A 587 -2.66 21.24 11.50
N LEU A 588 -3.32 22.38 11.37
CA LEU A 588 -3.47 23.36 12.45
C LEU A 588 -4.27 22.78 13.63
N LEU A 589 -5.33 22.01 13.36
CA LEU A 589 -6.09 21.31 14.40
C LEU A 589 -5.21 20.34 15.20
N ILE A 590 -4.40 19.53 14.51
CA ILE A 590 -3.51 18.56 15.17
C ILE A 590 -2.44 19.27 16.00
N LYS A 591 -1.86 20.35 15.47
CA LYS A 591 -0.85 21.15 16.19
C LYS A 591 -1.38 21.77 17.50
N LYS A 592 -2.66 22.11 17.53
CA LYS A 592 -3.32 22.74 18.70
C LYS A 592 -3.80 21.73 19.73
N ASN A 593 -3.75 20.41 19.46
CA ASN A 593 -4.35 19.37 20.29
C ASN A 593 -3.40 18.19 20.53
N ASP A 594 -2.73 18.18 21.67
CA ASP A 594 -1.72 17.16 22.00
C ASP A 594 -2.28 15.74 22.14
N PHE A 595 -3.55 15.61 22.55
CA PHE A 595 -4.23 14.32 22.74
C PHE A 595 -4.43 13.53 21.44
N ILE A 596 -4.41 14.20 20.28
CA ILE A 596 -4.54 13.54 18.97
C ILE A 596 -3.27 12.73 18.70
N SER A 597 -3.39 11.41 18.57
CA SER A 597 -2.27 10.52 18.27
C SER A 597 -1.64 10.79 16.90
N GLY A 598 -2.42 11.32 15.97
CA GLY A 598 -2.04 11.67 14.62
C GLY A 598 -3.19 11.56 13.65
N GLN A 599 -2.87 11.48 12.35
CA GLN A 599 -3.85 11.39 11.28
C GLN A 599 -3.41 10.43 10.19
N TYR A 600 -4.39 9.95 9.40
CA TYR A 600 -4.18 9.34 8.09
C TYR A 600 -4.93 10.18 7.05
N VAL A 601 -4.18 10.86 6.18
CA VAL A 601 -4.76 11.77 5.17
C VAL A 601 -5.47 10.97 4.08
N TRP A 602 -6.66 11.35 3.69
CA TRP A 602 -7.34 10.85 2.50
C TRP A 602 -7.00 11.71 1.29
N THR A 603 -6.03 11.30 0.38
CA THR A 603 -5.20 10.09 0.41
C THR A 603 -3.74 10.41 0.07
N GLY A 604 -2.83 9.45 0.23
CA GLY A 604 -1.43 9.62 -0.17
C GLY A 604 -1.28 9.79 -1.68
N PHE A 605 -1.92 8.94 -2.46
CA PHE A 605 -1.94 8.98 -3.92
C PHE A 605 -3.36 9.10 -4.45
N ASP A 606 -3.52 9.73 -5.61
CA ASP A 606 -4.70 9.46 -6.42
C ASP A 606 -4.73 7.96 -6.75
N TYR A 607 -5.91 7.39 -6.81
CA TYR A 607 -6.15 5.98 -7.09
C TYR A 607 -7.18 5.83 -8.22
N ILE A 608 -7.20 4.69 -8.86
CA ILE A 608 -8.17 4.38 -9.91
C ILE A 608 -9.55 4.22 -9.27
N GLY A 609 -10.55 4.87 -9.82
CA GLY A 609 -11.92 4.91 -9.30
C GLY A 609 -12.23 6.12 -8.44
N GLU A 610 -13.43 6.15 -7.89
CA GLU A 610 -13.97 7.21 -7.01
C GLU A 610 -13.65 8.66 -7.45
N PRO A 611 -14.05 9.06 -8.65
CA PRO A 611 -13.65 10.35 -9.24
C PRO A 611 -14.42 11.55 -8.69
N THR A 612 -14.91 11.49 -7.45
CA THR A 612 -15.59 12.59 -6.79
C THR A 612 -14.84 13.92 -6.96
N PRO A 613 -15.50 15.04 -7.34
CA PRO A 613 -16.96 15.23 -7.43
C PRO A 613 -17.56 14.88 -8.80
N TYR A 614 -16.74 14.40 -9.71
CA TYR A 614 -17.13 14.18 -11.10
C TYR A 614 -17.63 12.76 -11.36
N GLY A 615 -18.36 12.61 -12.45
CA GLY A 615 -18.63 11.35 -13.09
C GLY A 615 -17.80 11.20 -14.37
N TRP A 616 -18.18 10.27 -15.24
CA TRP A 616 -17.56 10.06 -16.54
C TRP A 616 -17.40 11.38 -17.33
N PRO A 617 -16.22 11.66 -17.95
CA PRO A 617 -15.08 10.78 -18.17
C PRO A 617 -14.02 10.71 -17.05
N ALA A 618 -14.24 11.33 -15.91
CA ALA A 618 -13.34 11.18 -14.78
C ALA A 618 -13.39 9.71 -14.26
N ARG A 619 -12.22 9.12 -14.00
CA ARG A 619 -12.05 7.68 -13.72
C ARG A 619 -11.07 7.38 -12.59
N SER A 620 -10.44 8.39 -12.05
CA SER A 620 -9.56 8.28 -10.89
C SER A 620 -9.80 9.42 -9.92
N SER A 621 -9.41 9.23 -8.68
CA SER A 621 -9.67 10.19 -7.60
C SER A 621 -8.92 11.51 -7.77
N TYR A 622 -9.36 12.52 -7.03
CA TYR A 622 -8.75 13.85 -6.93
C TYR A 622 -8.12 14.10 -5.56
N PHE A 623 -8.22 13.14 -4.64
CA PHE A 623 -7.88 13.28 -3.22
C PHE A 623 -6.38 13.19 -2.92
N GLY A 624 -5.60 12.55 -3.80
CA GLY A 624 -4.19 12.27 -3.56
C GLY A 624 -3.33 13.51 -3.34
N ILE A 625 -2.41 13.44 -2.39
CA ILE A 625 -1.29 14.40 -2.25
C ILE A 625 -0.33 14.26 -3.44
N VAL A 626 -0.25 13.08 -4.00
CA VAL A 626 0.51 12.70 -5.20
C VAL A 626 -0.46 12.22 -6.25
N ASP A 627 -0.25 12.56 -7.52
CA ASP A 627 -1.12 12.08 -8.60
C ASP A 627 -0.93 10.58 -8.91
N LEU A 628 -1.80 10.02 -9.74
CA LEU A 628 -1.79 8.58 -10.07
C LEU A 628 -0.46 8.11 -10.71
N ALA A 629 0.23 8.98 -11.45
CA ALA A 629 1.54 8.69 -12.05
C ALA A 629 2.70 8.79 -11.04
N GLY A 630 2.44 9.26 -9.84
CA GLY A 630 3.43 9.45 -8.79
C GLY A 630 4.14 10.80 -8.83
N PHE A 631 3.52 11.82 -9.43
CA PHE A 631 4.03 13.19 -9.40
C PHE A 631 3.41 13.96 -8.23
N PRO A 632 4.23 14.60 -7.37
CA PRO A 632 3.74 15.45 -6.29
C PRO A 632 2.80 16.55 -6.79
N LYS A 633 1.67 16.77 -6.09
CA LYS A 633 0.86 17.99 -6.19
C LYS A 633 1.45 19.05 -5.24
N ASP A 634 1.03 20.31 -5.34
CA ASP A 634 1.65 21.38 -4.54
C ASP A 634 1.56 21.14 -3.03
N VAL A 635 0.46 20.57 -2.56
CA VAL A 635 0.24 20.23 -1.14
C VAL A 635 1.25 19.24 -0.56
N TYR A 636 1.92 18.44 -1.38
CA TYR A 636 3.03 17.60 -0.96
C TYR A 636 4.12 18.42 -0.23
N TYR A 637 4.41 19.60 -0.73
CA TYR A 637 5.43 20.49 -0.15
C TYR A 637 4.94 21.19 1.12
N LEU A 638 3.60 21.36 1.30
CA LEU A 638 3.05 21.75 2.59
C LEU A 638 3.40 20.70 3.65
N TYR A 639 3.07 19.43 3.39
CA TYR A 639 3.41 18.34 4.31
C TYR A 639 4.91 18.21 4.53
N GLN A 640 5.73 18.29 3.48
CA GLN A 640 7.18 18.21 3.62
C GLN A 640 7.72 19.34 4.50
N SER A 641 7.17 20.54 4.41
CA SER A 641 7.58 21.67 5.24
C SER A 641 7.18 21.54 6.71
N GLU A 642 6.10 20.79 7.01
CA GLU A 642 5.56 20.62 8.36
C GLU A 642 5.98 19.30 9.03
N TRP A 643 6.33 18.28 8.25
CA TRP A 643 6.64 16.94 8.72
C TRP A 643 8.14 16.60 8.68
N THR A 644 8.98 17.47 8.12
CA THR A 644 10.43 17.22 8.00
C THR A 644 11.27 18.44 8.41
N ASP A 645 12.53 18.17 8.73
CA ASP A 645 13.56 19.19 8.94
C ASP A 645 14.31 19.54 7.64
N LYS A 646 13.87 19.04 6.47
CA LYS A 646 14.46 19.38 5.18
C LYS A 646 14.13 20.83 4.83
N GLN A 647 15.09 21.50 4.18
CA GLN A 647 14.84 22.86 3.67
C GLN A 647 13.81 22.81 2.57
N VAL A 648 12.65 23.37 2.80
CA VAL A 648 11.55 23.51 1.82
C VAL A 648 11.35 24.97 1.45
N LEU A 649 11.28 25.24 0.16
CA LEU A 649 10.87 26.54 -0.41
C LEU A 649 10.18 26.24 -1.72
N HIS A 650 8.85 26.09 -1.69
CA HIS A 650 8.04 25.73 -2.85
C HIS A 650 7.16 26.91 -3.26
N LEU A 651 7.45 27.46 -4.44
CA LEU A 651 6.69 28.55 -5.06
C LEU A 651 5.79 27.98 -6.14
N PHE A 652 4.52 28.34 -6.15
CA PHE A 652 3.53 27.98 -7.17
C PHE A 652 2.48 29.10 -7.33
N PRO A 653 1.70 29.10 -8.42
CA PRO A 653 1.68 28.20 -9.57
C PRO A 653 2.84 28.45 -10.53
N HIS A 654 2.80 27.78 -11.70
CA HIS A 654 3.69 28.07 -12.82
C HIS A 654 3.57 29.53 -13.29
N TRP A 655 4.57 30.01 -14.08
CA TRP A 655 4.58 31.38 -14.56
C TRP A 655 4.36 31.47 -16.08
N ASN A 656 3.22 30.90 -16.55
CA ASN A 656 2.71 30.97 -17.92
C ASN A 656 1.21 31.31 -17.90
N TRP A 657 0.89 32.58 -18.03
CA TRP A 657 -0.48 33.08 -17.95
C TRP A 657 -0.75 34.09 -19.08
N THR A 658 -1.94 34.73 -19.11
CA THR A 658 -2.24 35.84 -20.02
C THR A 658 -1.64 37.11 -19.44
N GLU A 659 -0.94 37.90 -20.29
CA GLU A 659 -0.33 39.17 -19.87
C GLU A 659 -1.35 40.10 -19.21
N GLY A 660 -1.00 40.62 -18.04
CA GLY A 660 -1.86 41.48 -17.22
C GLY A 660 -2.89 40.75 -16.34
N GLN A 661 -2.99 39.41 -16.44
CA GLN A 661 -3.84 38.61 -15.56
C GLN A 661 -3.38 38.72 -14.12
N ASP A 662 -4.34 38.79 -13.16
CA ASP A 662 -4.04 38.62 -11.75
C ASP A 662 -3.70 37.15 -11.46
N VAL A 663 -2.56 36.90 -10.82
CA VAL A 663 -2.08 35.59 -10.43
C VAL A 663 -1.80 35.54 -8.92
N ASP A 664 -2.36 34.59 -8.24
CA ASP A 664 -2.10 34.35 -6.82
C ASP A 664 -0.89 33.42 -6.67
N MET A 665 0.26 34.00 -6.30
CA MET A 665 1.49 33.25 -6.03
C MET A 665 1.49 32.78 -4.57
N TRP A 666 1.60 31.47 -4.35
CA TRP A 666 1.68 30.88 -3.02
C TRP A 666 3.07 30.32 -2.76
N CYS A 667 3.46 30.30 -1.49
CA CYS A 667 4.74 29.73 -1.08
C CYS A 667 4.59 28.88 0.19
N TYR A 668 4.96 27.60 0.10
CA TYR A 668 5.21 26.76 1.27
C TYR A 668 6.69 26.80 1.62
N TYR A 669 7.01 27.00 2.88
CA TYR A 669 8.40 27.06 3.32
C TYR A 669 8.58 26.64 4.78
N ASN A 670 9.80 26.27 5.13
CA ASN A 670 10.21 26.10 6.52
C ASN A 670 11.63 26.65 6.73
N GLN A 671 12.14 26.60 7.98
CA GLN A 671 13.49 27.02 8.38
C GLN A 671 13.86 28.46 7.98
N ALA A 672 12.86 29.32 7.76
CA ALA A 672 13.01 30.73 7.49
C ALA A 672 11.97 31.54 8.28
N ASP A 673 12.27 32.81 8.58
CA ASP A 673 11.39 33.68 9.34
C ASP A 673 10.42 34.42 8.39
N GLU A 674 10.93 34.73 7.18
CA GLU A 674 10.22 35.52 6.19
C GLU A 674 10.60 35.11 4.76
N VAL A 675 9.74 35.43 3.82
CA VAL A 675 9.98 35.26 2.38
C VAL A 675 9.58 36.54 1.62
N GLU A 676 10.36 36.87 0.60
CA GLU A 676 10.11 38.00 -0.28
C GLU A 676 9.91 37.56 -1.70
N LEU A 677 8.82 38.04 -2.34
CA LEU A 677 8.51 37.72 -3.73
C LEU A 677 9.04 38.80 -4.66
N PHE A 678 9.58 38.39 -5.79
CA PHE A 678 10.03 39.28 -6.87
C PHE A 678 9.37 38.88 -8.20
N VAL A 679 8.88 39.84 -8.95
CA VAL A 679 8.44 39.69 -10.35
C VAL A 679 9.39 40.52 -11.21
N ASN A 680 10.09 39.87 -12.14
CA ASN A 680 11.10 40.50 -13.01
C ASN A 680 12.10 41.35 -12.21
N GLY A 681 12.54 40.86 -11.05
CA GLY A 681 13.48 41.53 -10.15
C GLY A 681 12.89 42.66 -9.29
N LYS A 682 11.59 42.97 -9.42
CA LYS A 682 10.90 43.99 -8.61
C LYS A 682 10.21 43.32 -7.41
N SER A 683 10.53 43.76 -6.20
CA SER A 683 9.93 43.26 -4.97
C SER A 683 8.42 43.49 -4.94
N GLN A 684 7.71 42.46 -4.51
CA GLN A 684 6.25 42.48 -4.26
C GLN A 684 5.95 42.46 -2.74
N GLY A 685 6.98 42.63 -1.92
CA GLY A 685 6.90 42.69 -0.47
C GLY A 685 7.30 41.37 0.23
N ILE A 686 7.58 41.55 1.52
CA ILE A 686 7.98 40.46 2.45
C ILE A 686 6.72 39.97 3.16
N LYS A 687 6.63 38.65 3.37
CA LYS A 687 5.57 38.01 4.16
C LYS A 687 6.13 36.90 5.05
N SER A 688 5.43 36.67 6.18
CA SER A 688 5.72 35.61 7.14
C SER A 688 4.46 34.79 7.41
N LYS A 689 4.62 33.50 7.75
CA LYS A 689 3.53 32.68 8.26
C LYS A 689 3.04 33.21 9.61
N ASP A 690 1.81 32.97 9.94
CA ASP A 690 1.21 33.27 11.23
C ASP A 690 0.60 32.01 11.88
N ASP A 691 -0.04 32.16 13.03
CA ASP A 691 -0.62 31.04 13.79
C ASP A 691 -1.83 30.38 13.11
N ASN A 692 -2.36 30.97 12.04
CA ASN A 692 -3.56 30.53 11.33
C ASN A 692 -3.26 30.08 9.88
N HIS A 693 -2.03 30.32 9.39
CA HIS A 693 -1.66 30.00 8.01
C HIS A 693 -0.28 29.33 7.96
N LEU A 694 -0.22 28.21 7.26
CA LEU A 694 1.03 27.49 7.00
C LEU A 694 1.67 27.85 5.65
N HIS A 695 1.06 28.79 4.93
CA HIS A 695 1.55 29.33 3.67
C HIS A 695 1.58 30.88 3.70
N VAL A 696 2.18 31.47 2.68
CA VAL A 696 2.03 32.89 2.36
C VAL A 696 1.68 33.05 0.88
N SER A 697 0.97 34.14 0.54
CA SER A 697 0.51 34.36 -0.83
C SER A 697 0.60 35.83 -1.23
N TRP A 698 0.75 36.10 -2.52
CA TRP A 698 0.74 37.43 -3.13
C TRP A 698 -0.14 37.41 -4.37
N ARG A 699 -0.99 38.43 -4.56
CA ARG A 699 -1.72 38.65 -5.81
C ARG A 699 -0.94 39.64 -6.66
N VAL A 700 -0.45 39.21 -7.82
CA VAL A 700 0.43 39.99 -8.70
C VAL A 700 -0.05 39.92 -10.13
N LYS A 701 0.30 40.95 -10.93
CA LYS A 701 0.06 40.92 -12.37
C LYS A 701 1.10 40.04 -13.06
N TYR A 702 0.61 39.15 -13.95
CA TYR A 702 1.52 38.41 -14.79
C TYR A 702 2.17 39.31 -15.83
N GLU A 703 3.49 39.25 -15.86
CA GLU A 703 4.36 39.80 -16.91
C GLU A 703 5.32 38.69 -17.35
N PRO A 704 5.50 38.42 -18.66
CA PRO A 704 6.47 37.44 -19.12
C PRO A 704 7.87 37.71 -18.52
N GLY A 705 8.58 36.66 -18.15
CA GLY A 705 9.91 36.71 -17.51
C GLY A 705 10.07 35.76 -16.36
N SER A 706 10.35 36.26 -15.14
CA SER A 706 10.54 35.38 -13.98
C SER A 706 9.80 35.86 -12.73
N VAL A 707 9.40 34.89 -11.93
CA VAL A 707 8.94 35.09 -10.56
C VAL A 707 9.89 34.35 -9.63
N LYS A 708 10.41 35.02 -8.59
CA LYS A 708 11.39 34.50 -7.66
C LYS A 708 10.97 34.76 -6.22
N VAL A 709 11.17 33.78 -5.35
CA VAL A 709 11.03 33.94 -3.91
C VAL A 709 12.36 33.75 -3.23
N VAL A 710 12.65 34.58 -2.22
CA VAL A 710 13.87 34.57 -1.40
C VAL A 710 13.47 34.39 0.06
N ALA A 711 13.92 33.31 0.68
CA ALA A 711 13.69 33.01 2.09
C ALA A 711 14.85 33.51 2.93
N ARG A 712 14.54 34.17 4.08
CA ARG A 712 15.54 34.67 5.01
C ARG A 712 15.29 34.18 6.44
N LYS A 713 16.40 33.94 7.15
CA LYS A 713 16.42 33.67 8.57
C LYS A 713 17.35 34.65 9.26
N ALA A 714 16.85 35.41 10.23
CA ALA A 714 17.60 36.50 10.91
C ALA A 714 18.27 37.44 9.90
N GLY A 715 17.53 37.78 8.81
CA GLY A 715 18.02 38.67 7.75
C GLY A 715 18.99 38.03 6.74
N THR A 716 19.44 36.80 6.97
CA THR A 716 20.34 36.07 6.05
C THR A 716 19.53 35.21 5.07
N VAL A 717 19.88 35.26 3.78
CA VAL A 717 19.25 34.41 2.75
C VAL A 717 19.63 32.94 3.02
N VAL A 718 18.60 32.08 3.15
CA VAL A 718 18.76 30.64 3.39
C VAL A 718 18.34 29.80 2.20
N ALA A 719 17.46 30.30 1.35
CA ALA A 719 17.02 29.60 0.12
C ALA A 719 16.46 30.59 -0.90
N GLU A 720 16.51 30.19 -2.18
CA GLU A 720 15.91 30.92 -3.29
C GLU A 720 15.25 29.94 -4.26
N LYS A 721 14.12 30.36 -4.84
CA LYS A 721 13.42 29.59 -5.87
C LYS A 721 12.94 30.53 -6.97
N GLU A 722 13.26 30.22 -8.23
CA GLU A 722 12.80 30.96 -9.40
C GLU A 722 11.99 30.06 -10.33
N ILE A 723 10.93 30.62 -10.89
CA ILE A 723 10.11 30.04 -11.96
C ILE A 723 10.14 31.02 -13.12
N ARG A 724 10.32 30.53 -14.35
CA ARG A 724 10.37 31.33 -15.56
C ARG A 724 9.20 31.04 -16.47
N THR A 725 8.76 32.05 -17.21
CA THR A 725 7.86 31.83 -18.32
C THR A 725 8.51 30.92 -19.33
N ALA A 726 7.93 29.75 -19.54
CA ALA A 726 8.39 28.81 -20.56
C ALA A 726 7.95 29.24 -21.96
N GLY A 727 8.83 29.05 -22.92
CA GLY A 727 8.54 29.24 -24.33
C GLY A 727 7.76 28.08 -24.97
N THR A 728 7.84 27.97 -26.31
CA THR A 728 7.20 26.86 -27.02
C THR A 728 7.90 25.54 -26.74
N PRO A 729 7.18 24.42 -26.57
CA PRO A 729 7.78 23.08 -26.45
C PRO A 729 8.79 22.79 -27.57
N SER A 730 9.98 22.29 -27.22
CA SER A 730 11.07 22.06 -28.17
C SER A 730 11.86 20.76 -27.93
N MET A 731 11.88 20.24 -26.70
CA MET A 731 12.62 19.04 -26.38
C MET A 731 11.97 18.19 -25.30
N ILE A 732 12.36 16.91 -25.24
CA ILE A 732 11.99 15.95 -24.20
C ILE A 732 13.17 15.75 -23.25
N ARG A 733 12.90 15.62 -21.95
CA ARG A 733 13.85 15.15 -20.95
C ARG A 733 13.34 13.85 -20.35
N LEU A 734 14.22 12.84 -20.25
CA LEU A 734 13.97 11.56 -19.58
C LEU A 734 14.79 11.49 -18.30
N THR A 735 14.12 11.19 -17.20
CA THR A 735 14.77 11.04 -15.88
C THR A 735 14.29 9.74 -15.24
N PRO A 736 15.07 8.64 -15.32
CA PRO A 736 14.76 7.41 -14.62
C PRO A 736 14.99 7.59 -13.10
N ASP A 737 14.17 6.96 -12.30
CA ASP A 737 14.37 6.89 -10.84
C ASP A 737 15.56 5.97 -10.47
N ARG A 738 15.84 5.00 -11.34
CA ARG A 738 17.04 4.16 -11.35
C ARG A 738 17.40 3.73 -12.77
N ASN A 739 18.66 3.58 -13.03
CA ASN A 739 19.20 3.13 -14.32
C ASN A 739 19.95 1.81 -14.26
N ILE A 740 19.97 1.16 -13.10
CA ILE A 740 20.45 -0.21 -12.88
C ILE A 740 19.29 -1.02 -12.31
N LEU A 741 18.93 -2.11 -12.98
CA LEU A 741 17.86 -3.03 -12.59
C LEU A 741 18.41 -4.42 -12.30
N LYS A 742 17.78 -5.15 -11.39
CA LYS A 742 18.03 -6.59 -11.22
C LYS A 742 17.43 -7.36 -12.38
N ALA A 743 18.18 -8.35 -12.88
CA ALA A 743 17.70 -9.22 -13.96
C ALA A 743 16.81 -10.36 -13.44
N ASP A 744 15.84 -10.04 -12.58
CA ASP A 744 14.93 -10.99 -11.92
C ASP A 744 13.55 -11.12 -12.60
N GLY A 745 13.30 -10.36 -13.65
CA GLY A 745 12.02 -10.36 -14.35
C GLY A 745 10.94 -9.50 -13.72
N THR A 746 11.20 -8.87 -12.57
CA THR A 746 10.21 -8.10 -11.79
C THR A 746 10.63 -6.68 -11.48
N ASP A 747 11.94 -6.37 -11.50
CA ASP A 747 12.44 -5.04 -11.15
C ASP A 747 12.06 -3.98 -12.19
N LEU A 748 11.81 -2.75 -11.72
CA LEU A 748 11.24 -1.65 -12.49
C LEU A 748 12.12 -0.40 -12.47
N SER A 749 12.10 0.35 -13.59
CA SER A 749 12.50 1.76 -13.64
C SER A 749 11.32 2.64 -14.02
N PHE A 750 11.07 3.66 -13.22
CA PHE A 750 10.03 4.68 -13.46
C PHE A 750 10.69 5.89 -14.10
N VAL A 751 10.45 6.09 -15.39
CA VAL A 751 11.08 7.18 -16.14
C VAL A 751 10.13 8.35 -16.25
N THR A 752 10.45 9.45 -15.56
CA THR A 752 9.76 10.72 -15.72
C THR A 752 10.09 11.32 -17.09
N VAL A 753 9.07 11.76 -17.79
CA VAL A 753 9.16 12.42 -19.10
C VAL A 753 8.68 13.85 -18.94
N GLU A 754 9.52 14.81 -19.28
CA GLU A 754 9.19 16.24 -19.18
C GLU A 754 9.33 16.91 -20.55
N ILE A 755 8.35 17.79 -20.85
CA ILE A 755 8.34 18.60 -22.07
C ILE A 755 8.93 19.96 -21.73
N LEU A 756 10.00 20.33 -22.43
CA LEU A 756 10.78 21.53 -22.17
C LEU A 756 10.79 22.48 -23.39
N ASP A 757 10.97 23.77 -23.11
CA ASP A 757 11.30 24.77 -24.13
C ASP A 757 12.80 24.72 -24.52
N ALA A 758 13.23 25.64 -25.36
CA ALA A 758 14.61 25.71 -25.86
C ALA A 758 15.63 26.05 -24.76
N GLU A 759 15.21 26.74 -23.72
CA GLU A 759 16.00 27.16 -22.55
C GLU A 759 16.02 26.09 -21.43
N GLY A 760 15.24 25.01 -21.58
CA GLY A 760 15.17 23.91 -20.63
C GLY A 760 14.15 24.12 -19.51
N ASN A 761 13.26 25.11 -19.62
CA ASN A 761 12.14 25.29 -18.69
C ASN A 761 11.03 24.27 -19.01
N ILE A 762 10.38 23.74 -17.99
CA ILE A 762 9.20 22.86 -18.19
C ILE A 762 8.06 23.69 -18.76
N CYS A 763 7.47 23.21 -19.85
CA CYS A 763 6.27 23.81 -20.45
C CYS A 763 5.03 23.34 -19.67
N PRO A 764 4.47 24.16 -18.76
CA PRO A 764 3.49 23.67 -17.77
C PRO A 764 2.10 23.38 -18.36
N LEU A 765 1.87 23.75 -19.61
CA LEU A 765 0.60 23.53 -20.32
C LEU A 765 0.76 22.53 -21.47
N ALA A 766 1.94 21.90 -21.62
CA ALA A 766 2.20 20.99 -22.74
C ALA A 766 1.42 19.67 -22.58
N ASP A 767 0.80 19.25 -23.70
CA ASP A 767 0.01 18.02 -23.82
C ASP A 767 0.50 17.13 -24.99
N ASN A 768 1.75 17.28 -25.41
CA ASN A 768 2.35 16.60 -26.52
C ASN A 768 2.22 15.06 -26.36
N LEU A 769 1.88 14.36 -27.46
CA LEU A 769 1.87 12.90 -27.47
C LEU A 769 3.31 12.37 -27.59
N VAL A 770 3.78 11.66 -26.60
CA VAL A 770 5.10 11.02 -26.57
C VAL A 770 4.95 9.53 -26.91
N ARG A 771 5.76 9.05 -27.86
CA ARG A 771 5.88 7.63 -28.22
C ARG A 771 7.19 7.09 -27.66
N PHE A 772 7.15 5.85 -27.20
CA PHE A 772 8.28 5.17 -26.58
C PHE A 772 8.72 3.96 -27.40
N GLU A 773 10.01 3.85 -27.61
CA GLU A 773 10.66 2.70 -28.22
C GLU A 773 11.69 2.14 -27.24
N VAL A 774 11.69 0.82 -27.05
CA VAL A 774 12.60 0.12 -26.13
C VAL A 774 13.42 -0.90 -26.90
N GLU A 775 14.75 -0.85 -26.72
CA GLU A 775 15.70 -1.82 -27.24
C GLU A 775 16.38 -2.56 -26.08
N GLY A 776 16.69 -3.86 -26.27
CA GLY A 776 17.41 -4.67 -25.29
C GLY A 776 16.50 -5.48 -24.37
N ASN A 777 16.89 -5.63 -23.11
CA ASN A 777 16.29 -6.58 -22.14
C ASN A 777 15.18 -5.99 -21.27
N LEU A 778 14.48 -4.97 -21.74
CA LEU A 778 13.36 -4.32 -21.08
C LEU A 778 12.11 -4.32 -21.95
N PHE A 779 10.96 -4.14 -21.32
CA PHE A 779 9.70 -3.85 -22.00
C PHE A 779 8.93 -2.77 -21.23
N ILE A 780 7.95 -2.15 -21.87
CA ILE A 780 7.07 -1.15 -21.25
C ILE A 780 6.01 -1.88 -20.42
N ALA A 781 6.08 -1.75 -19.10
CA ALA A 781 5.11 -2.30 -18.18
C ALA A 781 3.84 -1.44 -18.08
N GLY A 782 3.96 -0.14 -18.33
CA GLY A 782 2.82 0.78 -18.35
C GLY A 782 3.23 2.22 -18.62
N VAL A 783 2.23 3.05 -18.97
CA VAL A 783 2.38 4.49 -19.19
C VAL A 783 1.29 5.25 -18.49
N ASP A 784 1.60 6.43 -17.92
CA ASP A 784 0.64 7.28 -17.23
C ASP A 784 0.99 8.77 -17.39
N ASN A 785 0.09 9.67 -17.00
CA ASN A 785 0.34 11.10 -16.95
C ASN A 785 -0.32 11.79 -15.74
N GLY A 786 -1.04 11.05 -14.89
CA GLY A 786 -1.73 11.57 -13.71
C GLY A 786 -3.02 12.33 -13.99
N SER A 787 -3.50 12.37 -15.25
CA SER A 787 -4.77 12.99 -15.59
C SER A 787 -5.94 12.11 -15.16
N GLN A 788 -6.89 12.67 -14.41
CA GLN A 788 -8.07 11.96 -13.92
C GLN A 788 -9.07 11.60 -15.05
N THR A 789 -8.95 12.24 -16.22
CA THR A 789 -9.88 12.12 -17.35
C THR A 789 -9.28 11.47 -18.60
N SER A 790 -8.00 11.07 -18.55
CA SER A 790 -7.36 10.45 -19.73
C SER A 790 -7.94 9.06 -19.98
N MET A 791 -8.42 8.83 -21.22
CA MET A 791 -8.95 7.54 -21.69
C MET A 791 -7.89 6.70 -22.42
N GLU A 792 -6.64 7.13 -22.44
CA GLU A 792 -5.55 6.36 -23.04
C GLU A 792 -5.27 5.11 -22.21
N ARG A 793 -5.05 3.98 -22.89
CA ARG A 793 -4.69 2.72 -22.22
C ARG A 793 -3.44 2.87 -21.39
N PHE A 794 -3.41 2.22 -20.24
CA PHE A 794 -2.18 2.12 -19.44
C PHE A 794 -1.15 1.18 -20.07
N LYS A 795 -1.59 0.13 -20.75
CA LYS A 795 -0.72 -0.85 -21.42
C LYS A 795 -0.54 -0.45 -22.89
N ASP A 796 0.24 0.61 -23.11
CA ASP A 796 0.55 1.16 -24.44
C ASP A 796 2.02 1.60 -24.48
N ASN A 797 2.51 1.95 -25.67
CA ASN A 797 3.85 2.51 -25.91
C ASN A 797 3.84 4.01 -26.21
N LYS A 798 2.74 4.70 -25.86
CA LYS A 798 2.60 6.15 -26.04
C LYS A 798 1.74 6.74 -24.95
N ARG A 799 1.96 8.01 -24.65
CA ARG A 799 1.16 8.77 -23.68
C ARG A 799 1.23 10.26 -23.96
N LYS A 800 0.09 10.96 -23.90
CA LYS A 800 0.10 12.41 -23.86
C LYS A 800 0.73 12.92 -22.57
N ALA A 801 1.52 13.96 -22.67
CA ALA A 801 1.88 14.72 -21.47
C ALA A 801 0.62 15.36 -20.86
N PHE A 802 0.60 15.55 -19.56
CA PHE A 802 -0.41 16.28 -18.81
C PHE A 802 0.30 17.31 -17.93
N ASN A 803 0.01 18.58 -18.21
CA ASN A 803 0.71 19.70 -17.57
C ASN A 803 2.25 19.51 -17.64
N GLY A 804 2.75 19.25 -18.87
CA GLY A 804 4.17 19.12 -19.16
C GLY A 804 4.85 17.82 -18.81
N LYS A 805 4.14 16.81 -18.24
CA LYS A 805 4.74 15.56 -17.78
C LYS A 805 3.95 14.33 -18.17
N CYS A 806 4.68 13.21 -18.37
CA CYS A 806 4.11 11.86 -18.34
C CYS A 806 5.15 10.88 -17.78
N LEU A 807 4.72 9.64 -17.60
CA LEU A 807 5.49 8.54 -17.02
C LEU A 807 5.52 7.36 -18.00
N VAL A 808 6.68 6.71 -18.12
CA VAL A 808 6.81 5.37 -18.68
C VAL A 808 7.50 4.46 -17.68
N VAL A 809 6.93 3.29 -17.44
CA VAL A 809 7.46 2.27 -16.52
C VAL A 809 8.07 1.15 -17.34
N LEU A 810 9.35 0.89 -17.10
CA LEU A 810 10.11 -0.17 -17.77
C LEU A 810 10.33 -1.34 -16.82
N GLN A 811 10.15 -2.56 -17.31
CA GLN A 811 10.37 -3.79 -16.55
C GLN A 811 11.45 -4.64 -17.21
N ASN A 812 12.28 -5.26 -16.38
CA ASN A 812 13.26 -6.24 -16.83
C ASN A 812 12.56 -7.54 -17.28
N ASN A 813 13.11 -8.20 -18.31
CA ASN A 813 12.58 -9.47 -18.84
C ASN A 813 13.31 -10.73 -18.32
N GLY A 814 14.02 -10.64 -17.21
CA GLY A 814 14.78 -11.74 -16.60
C GLY A 814 16.16 -11.97 -17.23
N LYS A 815 16.69 -11.00 -18.02
CA LYS A 815 18.00 -11.13 -18.67
C LYS A 815 18.89 -9.95 -18.32
N THR A 816 20.18 -10.23 -18.17
CA THR A 816 21.22 -9.20 -18.00
C THR A 816 21.55 -8.51 -19.32
N GLY A 817 22.05 -7.28 -19.24
CA GLY A 817 22.56 -6.53 -20.40
C GLY A 817 22.07 -5.10 -20.47
N ALA A 818 22.58 -4.35 -21.45
CA ALA A 818 22.18 -2.98 -21.70
C ALA A 818 20.84 -2.92 -22.44
N ALA A 819 20.07 -1.89 -22.13
CA ALA A 819 18.82 -1.56 -22.77
C ALA A 819 18.72 -0.05 -22.97
N ARG A 820 17.87 0.37 -23.88
CA ARG A 820 17.69 1.78 -24.24
C ARG A 820 16.23 2.13 -24.38
N LEU A 821 15.83 3.22 -23.72
CA LEU A 821 14.54 3.86 -23.95
C LEU A 821 14.75 5.09 -24.82
N LYS A 822 13.96 5.21 -25.89
CA LYS A 822 13.86 6.38 -26.74
C LYS A 822 12.46 6.96 -26.64
N ALA A 823 12.35 8.29 -26.46
CA ALA A 823 11.10 9.04 -26.47
C ALA A 823 11.07 10.01 -27.64
N ILE A 824 9.96 9.99 -28.38
CA ILE A 824 9.75 10.74 -29.62
C ILE A 824 8.41 11.48 -29.53
N SER A 825 8.39 12.74 -29.94
CA SER A 825 7.16 13.52 -30.11
C SER A 825 7.30 14.43 -31.30
N GLU A 826 6.21 14.68 -32.01
CA GLU A 826 6.21 15.54 -33.21
C GLU A 826 6.64 16.98 -32.84
N GLY A 827 7.58 17.51 -33.62
CA GLY A 827 8.10 18.85 -33.41
C GLY A 827 9.09 19.03 -32.25
N LEU A 828 9.39 17.97 -31.50
CA LEU A 828 10.32 18.02 -30.37
C LEU A 828 11.61 17.26 -30.69
N LYS A 829 12.71 17.73 -30.09
CA LYS A 829 13.95 16.98 -30.06
C LYS A 829 13.75 15.71 -29.24
N GLU A 830 14.04 14.56 -29.86
CA GLU A 830 13.98 13.24 -29.19
C GLU A 830 14.94 13.14 -28.02
N ALA A 831 14.60 12.26 -27.06
CA ALA A 831 15.44 11.94 -25.92
C ALA A 831 15.69 10.44 -25.81
N VAL A 832 16.87 10.09 -25.30
CA VAL A 832 17.32 8.71 -25.10
C VAL A 832 17.91 8.57 -23.71
N VAL A 833 17.65 7.44 -23.07
CA VAL A 833 18.31 7.06 -21.81
C VAL A 833 18.69 5.59 -21.85
N ASP A 834 19.90 5.29 -21.36
CA ASP A 834 20.40 3.92 -21.24
C ASP A 834 20.13 3.39 -19.82
N ILE A 835 19.70 2.12 -19.75
CA ILE A 835 19.41 1.38 -18.52
C ILE A 835 20.13 0.04 -18.63
N VAL A 836 20.68 -0.44 -17.51
CA VAL A 836 21.43 -1.70 -17.44
C VAL A 836 20.69 -2.68 -16.53
N SER A 837 20.63 -3.94 -16.93
CA SER A 837 20.16 -5.04 -16.10
C SER A 837 21.33 -5.93 -15.67
N GLU A 838 21.50 -6.15 -14.37
CA GLU A 838 22.57 -6.92 -13.72
C GLU A 838 22.07 -8.17 -12.99
#